data_79fbbe363709c28bd09e643a7bae612f
#
_entry.id   79fbbe363709c28bd09e643a7bae612f
#
_cell.length_a   1.000
_cell.length_b   1.000
_cell.length_c   1.000
_cell.angle_alpha   90.00
_cell.angle_beta   90.00
_cell.angle_gamma   90.00
#
_symmetry.space_group_name_H-M   'P 1'
#
loop_
_entity.id
_entity.type
_entity.pdbx_description
1 polymer ?
#
loop_
_entity_poly.entity_id
_entity_poly.type
_entity_poly.pdbx_seq_one_letter_code
_entity_poly.pdbx_strand_id
1 'polypeptide(L)'
;MESANRLSARRVLVLVPTLDLLLQMAAAWREGGRHGAMIGVCSLRGADSQGVPCTTDPDELVAWTAGPETVTVFATYASVGMGTLQRAHAAGLPVWDLMVVDEAHRVSGDGLKPWAAVHDQAQVPAVRRLYMTATARVWEAEGDQPRMVASMDEDSPVFGPVAYKLKLSEAIRMGLVAPYQVLCLDIRDPELYAALTTEATGSDAVRGARLAAVQTGLMRAAAEERFRRVLSFHGRVAEAEAMAAAVPVTAGRLAEDAPEAFPPAEQVWAEWLYGEHAPSHRRNVLDEFASDFLGGPGFEGRDVRAELRVLSSVRVLGEGVDTAECDAVLFADARGSMVDIVQMVGRALRMRPGVGKLATLIVPVFLGENEDANELLTSDAYGTLAKILGALRAHDSETIEALADPRLRNSRSAADEDVDRDQDDDSEGGEDDGQEQEVVRVGAAAAGVLRFSEERDPASLTQFVRLRVIDPEAAYWRRGIEAATRWRREMGAGDLRVPYTYVTPDDWPAIGGHPLGVWVADQRRYYAAGVLEASRVVELEALGMVWSVQASAWDTGLAVARSYAAVYTHFLPAASVIWDDFPIGVWAKNQRAAARKAAENAARREAGESGVPAAGELSAGRMEALADVDPGWCPVWEIGWQRCYRLTLAHVQTGGTLPTGPGQLIVQGEDLGVWLAGQRTGWDKLMPAQQYLLTTIGVEPAGEGEPIAGAARSQDARWAANLAAAQQFHAREGHLRPARKHVEIVDGESFKLGAFLDNTRRRAGKLSPERRAQLAALGLEWAQEGGA
;
A
#
# COMPACT_ATOMS: atom_id res chain seq x y z
N MET A 1 -3.10 35.56 -18.10
CA MET A 1 -3.48 36.86 -18.67
C MET A 1 -2.63 37.21 -19.89
N GLU A 2 -1.34 37.37 -19.80
CA GLU A 2 -0.47 37.77 -20.93
C GLU A 2 -0.64 36.87 -22.18
N SER A 3 -0.72 35.55 -22.02
CA SER A 3 -1.01 34.61 -23.12
C SER A 3 -2.35 34.93 -23.82
N ALA A 4 -3.38 35.26 -23.03
CA ALA A 4 -4.69 35.65 -23.60
C ALA A 4 -4.60 36.96 -24.42
N ASN A 5 -3.83 37.92 -23.93
CA ASN A 5 -3.62 39.20 -24.64
C ASN A 5 -2.81 39.00 -25.95
N ARG A 6 -1.71 38.24 -25.88
CA ARG A 6 -0.88 37.91 -27.07
C ARG A 6 -1.63 37.12 -28.14
N LEU A 7 -2.54 36.25 -27.71
CA LEU A 7 -3.42 35.49 -28.60
C LEU A 7 -4.62 36.29 -29.10
N SER A 8 -4.81 37.54 -28.65
CA SER A 8 -5.98 38.36 -28.92
C SER A 8 -7.29 37.61 -28.60
N ALA A 9 -7.26 36.78 -27.56
CA ALA A 9 -8.40 35.95 -27.15
C ALA A 9 -9.52 36.86 -26.59
N ARG A 10 -10.68 36.85 -27.24
CA ARG A 10 -11.87 37.64 -26.83
C ARG A 10 -12.64 36.92 -25.73
N ARG A 11 -12.81 35.58 -25.86
CA ARG A 11 -13.53 34.73 -24.93
C ARG A 11 -12.54 33.80 -24.19
N VAL A 12 -12.34 34.05 -22.93
CA VAL A 12 -11.39 33.27 -22.10
C VAL A 12 -12.14 32.60 -20.93
N LEU A 13 -11.90 31.32 -20.75
CA LEU A 13 -12.34 30.59 -19.57
C LEU A 13 -11.12 30.30 -18.71
N VAL A 14 -11.21 30.61 -17.42
CA VAL A 14 -10.18 30.30 -16.40
C VAL A 14 -10.80 29.41 -15.37
N LEU A 15 -10.28 28.18 -15.24
CA LEU A 15 -10.73 27.20 -14.25
C LEU A 15 -9.79 27.20 -13.05
N VAL A 16 -10.37 27.29 -11.87
CA VAL A 16 -9.65 27.34 -10.59
C VAL A 16 -10.28 26.41 -9.57
N PRO A 17 -9.50 25.91 -8.56
CA PRO A 17 -10.00 24.96 -7.59
C PRO A 17 -10.92 25.54 -6.52
N THR A 18 -10.74 26.79 -6.12
CA THR A 18 -11.45 27.39 -4.97
C THR A 18 -12.09 28.74 -5.31
N LEU A 19 -13.07 29.13 -4.48
CA LEU A 19 -13.76 30.42 -4.60
C LEU A 19 -12.83 31.60 -4.32
N ASP A 20 -11.95 31.47 -3.32
CA ASP A 20 -10.99 32.50 -2.96
C ASP A 20 -9.98 32.75 -4.10
N LEU A 21 -9.49 31.68 -4.73
CA LEU A 21 -8.59 31.79 -5.90
C LEU A 21 -9.30 32.40 -7.11
N LEU A 22 -10.61 32.14 -7.28
CA LEU A 22 -11.40 32.76 -8.34
C LEU A 22 -11.38 34.28 -8.22
N LEU A 23 -11.63 34.79 -7.01
CA LEU A 23 -11.64 36.23 -6.75
C LEU A 23 -10.26 36.88 -6.91
N GLN A 24 -9.22 36.21 -6.38
CA GLN A 24 -7.83 36.66 -6.52
C GLN A 24 -7.39 36.73 -8.00
N MET A 25 -7.72 35.68 -8.77
CA MET A 25 -7.39 35.64 -10.17
C MET A 25 -8.12 36.74 -10.95
N ALA A 26 -9.40 36.98 -10.66
CA ALA A 26 -10.16 38.04 -11.28
C ALA A 26 -9.57 39.43 -10.98
N ALA A 27 -9.16 39.66 -9.70
CA ALA A 27 -8.50 40.91 -9.31
C ALA A 27 -7.13 41.06 -10.01
N ALA A 28 -6.28 40.04 -9.97
CA ALA A 28 -4.95 40.03 -10.59
C ALA A 28 -5.02 40.24 -12.11
N TRP A 29 -6.02 39.66 -12.80
CA TRP A 29 -6.20 39.85 -14.24
C TRP A 29 -6.66 41.26 -14.54
N ARG A 30 -7.48 41.88 -13.68
CA ARG A 30 -7.90 43.27 -13.81
C ARG A 30 -6.73 44.24 -13.63
N GLU A 31 -5.95 44.07 -12.56
CA GLU A 31 -4.74 44.83 -12.27
C GLU A 31 -3.69 44.67 -13.38
N GLY A 32 -3.55 43.48 -13.94
CA GLY A 32 -2.66 43.19 -15.05
C GLY A 32 -3.14 43.74 -16.40
N GLY A 33 -4.25 44.52 -16.45
CA GLY A 33 -4.73 45.21 -17.63
C GLY A 33 -5.60 44.38 -18.57
N ARG A 34 -6.22 43.29 -18.10
CA ARG A 34 -7.24 42.58 -18.89
C ARG A 34 -8.52 43.40 -18.90
N HIS A 35 -8.94 43.84 -20.07
CA HIS A 35 -10.16 44.61 -20.28
C HIS A 35 -11.36 43.70 -20.60
N GLY A 36 -12.59 44.25 -20.45
CA GLY A 36 -13.84 43.58 -20.75
C GLY A 36 -14.58 43.05 -19.54
N ALA A 37 -15.66 42.31 -19.80
CA ALA A 37 -16.48 41.74 -18.75
C ALA A 37 -15.74 40.58 -18.04
N MET A 38 -15.80 40.56 -16.71
CA MET A 38 -15.32 39.48 -15.87
C MET A 38 -16.49 38.85 -15.11
N ILE A 39 -16.71 37.56 -15.27
CA ILE A 39 -17.88 36.84 -14.77
C ILE A 39 -17.40 35.62 -13.99
N GLY A 40 -18.01 35.35 -12.82
CA GLY A 40 -17.78 34.17 -12.03
C GLY A 40 -18.82 33.07 -12.26
N VAL A 41 -18.41 31.84 -12.51
CA VAL A 41 -19.32 30.67 -12.49
C VAL A 41 -19.13 29.94 -11.19
N CYS A 42 -19.87 30.37 -10.17
CA CYS A 42 -19.76 29.88 -8.81
C CYS A 42 -20.96 30.30 -7.94
N SER A 43 -20.97 29.84 -6.67
CA SER A 43 -22.06 30.12 -5.71
C SER A 43 -21.95 31.46 -4.98
N LEU A 44 -20.90 32.24 -5.17
CA LEU A 44 -20.74 33.55 -4.50
C LEU A 44 -21.86 34.52 -4.87
N ARG A 45 -22.30 35.37 -3.92
CA ARG A 45 -23.34 36.37 -4.11
C ARG A 45 -23.04 37.62 -3.27
N GLY A 46 -23.58 38.76 -3.72
CA GLY A 46 -23.50 40.02 -2.96
C GLY A 46 -22.08 40.46 -2.63
N ALA A 47 -21.85 40.84 -1.37
CA ALA A 47 -20.53 41.32 -0.91
C ALA A 47 -19.43 40.26 -1.01
N ASP A 48 -19.76 39.01 -0.90
CA ASP A 48 -18.77 37.90 -0.98
C ASP A 48 -18.18 37.75 -2.39
N SER A 49 -18.86 38.26 -3.44
CA SER A 49 -18.37 38.23 -4.82
C SER A 49 -17.35 39.31 -5.14
N GLN A 50 -17.10 40.27 -4.25
CA GLN A 50 -16.13 41.38 -4.40
C GLN A 50 -16.31 42.13 -5.74
N GLY A 51 -17.57 42.34 -6.16
CA GLY A 51 -17.90 43.07 -7.39
C GLY A 51 -17.70 42.24 -8.65
N VAL A 52 -17.43 40.96 -8.58
CA VAL A 52 -17.50 40.04 -9.73
C VAL A 52 -18.92 39.50 -9.84
N PRO A 53 -19.67 39.74 -10.93
CA PRO A 53 -20.97 39.12 -11.11
C PRO A 53 -20.82 37.59 -11.22
N CYS A 54 -21.52 36.86 -10.36
CA CYS A 54 -21.41 35.39 -10.25
C CYS A 54 -22.75 34.72 -10.48
N THR A 55 -22.75 33.63 -11.27
CA THR A 55 -23.92 32.80 -11.51
C THR A 55 -23.60 31.30 -11.50
N THR A 56 -24.59 30.47 -11.19
CA THR A 56 -24.61 29.04 -11.44
C THR A 56 -25.64 28.65 -12.48
N ASP A 57 -26.38 29.63 -13.00
CA ASP A 57 -27.41 29.43 -14.02
C ASP A 57 -26.78 29.47 -15.43
N PRO A 58 -26.94 28.43 -16.26
CA PRO A 58 -26.43 28.39 -17.63
C PRO A 58 -27.00 29.47 -18.53
N ASP A 59 -28.30 29.80 -18.43
CA ASP A 59 -28.95 30.76 -19.30
C ASP A 59 -28.52 32.22 -18.97
N GLU A 60 -28.33 32.52 -17.68
CA GLU A 60 -27.72 33.79 -17.28
C GLU A 60 -26.30 33.93 -17.82
N LEU A 61 -25.49 32.83 -17.76
CA LEU A 61 -24.13 32.86 -18.29
C LEU A 61 -24.14 33.15 -19.80
N VAL A 62 -25.02 32.52 -20.56
CA VAL A 62 -25.17 32.78 -22.00
C VAL A 62 -25.54 34.24 -22.22
N ALA A 63 -26.55 34.79 -21.52
CA ALA A 63 -27.00 36.15 -21.65
C ALA A 63 -25.89 37.17 -21.31
N TRP A 64 -25.14 36.96 -20.20
CA TRP A 64 -24.08 37.88 -19.77
C TRP A 64 -22.85 37.88 -20.70
N THR A 65 -22.62 36.76 -21.39
CA THR A 65 -21.51 36.65 -22.36
C THR A 65 -21.85 37.07 -23.78
N ALA A 66 -23.13 37.33 -24.12
CA ALA A 66 -23.56 37.65 -25.48
C ALA A 66 -23.23 39.09 -25.92
N GLY A 67 -23.24 40.08 -25.00
CA GLY A 67 -23.06 41.50 -25.32
C GLY A 67 -21.61 41.99 -25.39
N PRO A 68 -20.74 41.65 -24.41
CA PRO A 68 -19.38 42.19 -24.35
C PRO A 68 -18.49 41.73 -25.50
N GLU A 69 -17.66 42.60 -26.04
CA GLU A 69 -16.68 42.27 -27.08
C GLU A 69 -15.59 41.36 -26.54
N THR A 70 -15.18 41.58 -25.29
CA THR A 70 -14.20 40.76 -24.56
C THR A 70 -14.78 40.27 -23.24
N VAL A 71 -14.72 38.97 -23.03
CA VAL A 71 -15.24 38.31 -21.83
C VAL A 71 -14.20 37.36 -21.24
N THR A 72 -13.99 37.44 -19.93
CA THR A 72 -13.22 36.46 -19.17
C THR A 72 -14.12 35.84 -18.11
N VAL A 73 -14.32 34.53 -18.20
CA VAL A 73 -15.12 33.76 -17.25
C VAL A 73 -14.20 32.99 -16.34
N PHE A 74 -14.36 33.17 -15.03
CA PHE A 74 -13.68 32.40 -14.01
C PHE A 74 -14.65 31.37 -13.44
N ALA A 75 -14.30 30.09 -13.49
CA ALA A 75 -15.17 29.01 -13.01
C ALA A 75 -14.44 28.09 -12.06
N THR A 76 -15.17 27.54 -11.09
CA THR A 76 -14.61 26.50 -10.21
C THR A 76 -14.77 25.12 -10.82
N TYR A 77 -13.91 24.15 -10.42
CA TYR A 77 -14.08 22.75 -10.81
C TYR A 77 -15.44 22.17 -10.37
N ALA A 78 -15.97 22.62 -9.23
CA ALA A 78 -17.30 22.24 -8.78
C ALA A 78 -18.40 22.64 -9.80
N SER A 79 -18.29 23.82 -10.42
CA SER A 79 -19.23 24.28 -11.44
C SER A 79 -19.16 23.44 -12.73
N VAL A 80 -17.96 22.96 -13.10
CA VAL A 80 -17.78 21.99 -14.19
C VAL A 80 -18.44 20.67 -13.83
N GLY A 81 -18.20 20.18 -12.61
CA GLY A 81 -18.80 18.92 -12.12
C GLY A 81 -20.33 18.95 -12.05
N MET A 82 -20.92 20.11 -11.77
CA MET A 82 -22.37 20.33 -11.82
C MET A 82 -22.93 20.48 -13.24
N GLY A 83 -22.08 20.58 -14.26
CA GLY A 83 -22.48 20.66 -15.65
C GLY A 83 -22.99 22.06 -16.09
N THR A 84 -22.71 23.13 -15.35
CA THR A 84 -23.16 24.49 -15.69
C THR A 84 -22.58 24.95 -17.02
N LEU A 85 -21.27 24.79 -17.24
CA LEU A 85 -20.61 25.17 -18.50
C LEU A 85 -21.13 24.34 -19.68
N GLN A 86 -21.30 23.03 -19.49
CA GLN A 86 -21.80 22.11 -20.50
C GLN A 86 -23.20 22.49 -20.96
N ARG A 87 -24.11 22.78 -20.00
CA ARG A 87 -25.47 23.24 -20.33
C ARG A 87 -25.48 24.61 -20.98
N ALA A 88 -24.61 25.53 -20.58
CA ALA A 88 -24.48 26.84 -21.23
C ALA A 88 -24.03 26.70 -22.69
N HIS A 89 -23.07 25.80 -22.99
CA HIS A 89 -22.69 25.53 -24.38
C HIS A 89 -23.83 24.90 -25.18
N ALA A 90 -24.60 23.99 -24.60
CA ALA A 90 -25.79 23.42 -25.22
C ALA A 90 -26.88 24.48 -25.46
N ALA A 91 -26.96 25.54 -24.63
CA ALA A 91 -27.86 26.67 -24.76
C ALA A 91 -27.33 27.78 -25.71
N GLY A 92 -26.17 27.59 -26.34
CA GLY A 92 -25.64 28.52 -27.36
C GLY A 92 -24.45 29.37 -26.93
N LEU A 93 -23.80 29.06 -25.77
CA LEU A 93 -22.56 29.73 -25.41
C LEU A 93 -21.48 29.44 -26.48
N PRO A 94 -20.82 30.48 -27.06
CA PRO A 94 -19.81 30.29 -28.09
C PRO A 94 -18.54 29.57 -27.55
N VAL A 95 -17.77 29.03 -28.51
CA VAL A 95 -16.47 28.39 -28.23
C VAL A 95 -15.51 29.36 -27.56
N TRP A 96 -14.75 28.87 -26.57
CA TRP A 96 -13.68 29.65 -25.93
C TRP A 96 -12.46 29.78 -26.84
N ASP A 97 -11.92 30.98 -27.00
CA ASP A 97 -10.66 31.19 -27.74
C ASP A 97 -9.47 30.59 -26.97
N LEU A 98 -9.51 30.71 -25.62
CA LEU A 98 -8.53 30.14 -24.70
C LEU A 98 -9.21 29.63 -23.43
N MET A 99 -8.91 28.40 -23.06
CA MET A 99 -9.22 27.86 -21.76
C MET A 99 -7.91 27.70 -20.96
N VAL A 100 -7.88 28.29 -19.79
CA VAL A 100 -6.78 28.16 -18.82
C VAL A 100 -7.26 27.28 -17.67
N VAL A 101 -6.55 26.19 -17.39
CA VAL A 101 -6.88 25.21 -16.36
C VAL A 101 -5.77 25.26 -15.32
N ASP A 102 -6.02 25.95 -14.20
CA ASP A 102 -5.07 26.05 -13.09
C ASP A 102 -5.18 24.84 -12.18
N GLU A 103 -4.09 24.46 -11.54
CA GLU A 103 -3.95 23.21 -10.76
C GLU A 103 -4.42 21.96 -11.55
N ALA A 104 -3.96 21.87 -12.79
CA ALA A 104 -4.40 20.87 -13.76
C ALA A 104 -4.15 19.42 -13.34
N HIS A 105 -3.29 19.17 -12.33
CA HIS A 105 -3.15 17.85 -11.73
C HIS A 105 -4.46 17.28 -11.16
N ARG A 106 -5.45 18.13 -10.86
CA ARG A 106 -6.79 17.73 -10.38
C ARG A 106 -7.64 17.06 -11.47
N VAL A 107 -7.46 17.47 -12.71
CA VAL A 107 -8.18 16.91 -13.87
C VAL A 107 -7.41 15.74 -14.52
N SER A 108 -6.26 15.35 -13.96
CA SER A 108 -5.53 14.16 -14.37
C SER A 108 -6.09 12.88 -13.75
N GLY A 109 -5.74 11.70 -14.31
CA GLY A 109 -6.19 10.38 -13.89
C GLY A 109 -7.45 9.93 -14.61
N ASP A 110 -8.41 9.36 -13.90
CA ASP A 110 -9.62 8.77 -14.48
C ASP A 110 -10.47 9.80 -15.26
N GLY A 111 -10.60 9.61 -16.57
CA GLY A 111 -11.36 10.44 -17.46
C GLY A 111 -12.88 10.45 -17.23
N LEU A 112 -13.38 9.57 -16.33
CA LEU A 112 -14.80 9.54 -15.93
C LEU A 112 -15.14 10.53 -14.81
N LYS A 113 -14.15 11.22 -14.25
CA LYS A 113 -14.42 12.26 -13.24
C LYS A 113 -15.23 13.40 -13.84
N PRO A 114 -16.22 13.96 -13.14
CA PRO A 114 -17.08 15.03 -13.69
C PRO A 114 -16.32 16.24 -14.20
N TRP A 115 -15.19 16.59 -13.58
CA TRP A 115 -14.36 17.73 -14.02
C TRP A 115 -13.42 17.39 -15.19
N ALA A 116 -13.26 16.11 -15.56
CA ALA A 116 -12.55 15.73 -16.79
C ALA A 116 -13.26 16.17 -18.08
N ALA A 117 -14.51 16.64 -17.98
CA ALA A 117 -15.24 17.28 -19.08
C ALA A 117 -14.47 18.43 -19.75
N VAL A 118 -13.51 19.05 -19.06
CA VAL A 118 -12.65 20.12 -19.62
C VAL A 118 -11.73 19.62 -20.75
N HIS A 119 -11.48 18.31 -20.82
CA HIS A 119 -10.70 17.71 -21.91
C HIS A 119 -11.54 17.45 -23.16
N ASP A 120 -12.86 17.36 -22.99
CA ASP A 120 -13.79 16.98 -24.05
C ASP A 120 -14.24 18.21 -24.85
N GLN A 121 -13.88 18.22 -26.12
CA GLN A 121 -14.24 19.30 -27.05
C GLN A 121 -15.75 19.39 -27.31
N ALA A 122 -16.50 18.30 -27.11
CA ALA A 122 -17.96 18.31 -27.28
C ALA A 122 -18.67 18.91 -26.07
N GLN A 123 -18.08 18.79 -24.87
CA GLN A 123 -18.69 19.26 -23.62
C GLN A 123 -18.31 20.70 -23.28
N VAL A 124 -17.01 21.04 -23.39
CA VAL A 124 -16.49 22.38 -23.12
C VAL A 124 -15.56 22.77 -24.27
N PRO A 125 -16.09 23.26 -25.39
CA PRO A 125 -15.33 23.56 -26.60
C PRO A 125 -14.39 24.75 -26.41
N ALA A 126 -13.10 24.55 -26.75
CA ALA A 126 -12.07 25.59 -26.72
C ALA A 126 -11.12 25.45 -27.91
N VAL A 127 -10.71 26.59 -28.53
CA VAL A 127 -9.74 26.62 -29.63
C VAL A 127 -8.37 26.24 -29.13
N ARG A 128 -7.99 26.70 -27.92
CA ARG A 128 -6.73 26.41 -27.26
C ARG A 128 -6.95 26.13 -25.78
N ARG A 129 -6.16 25.20 -25.23
CA ARG A 129 -6.13 24.89 -23.81
C ARG A 129 -4.71 25.10 -23.26
N LEU A 130 -4.62 25.75 -22.12
CA LEU A 130 -3.40 25.92 -21.36
C LEU A 130 -3.59 25.28 -19.99
N TYR A 131 -2.91 24.20 -19.75
CA TYR A 131 -2.89 23.52 -18.45
C TYR A 131 -1.70 23.99 -17.63
N MET A 132 -1.94 24.39 -16.40
CA MET A 132 -0.92 24.88 -15.48
C MET A 132 -0.95 24.06 -14.18
N THR A 133 0.19 23.64 -13.71
CA THR A 133 0.34 22.96 -12.42
C THR A 133 1.77 23.08 -11.92
N ALA A 134 1.93 23.15 -10.59
CA ALA A 134 3.24 23.00 -9.94
C ALA A 134 3.64 21.52 -9.83
N THR A 135 2.67 20.58 -9.91
CA THR A 135 2.86 19.15 -9.65
C THR A 135 2.25 18.31 -10.76
N ALA A 136 3.02 18.06 -11.81
CA ALA A 136 2.58 17.15 -12.87
C ALA A 136 2.40 15.72 -12.30
N ARG A 137 1.31 15.04 -12.71
CA ARG A 137 1.03 13.65 -12.32
C ARG A 137 1.10 12.74 -13.53
N VAL A 138 2.02 11.80 -13.49
CA VAL A 138 2.09 10.72 -14.46
C VAL A 138 1.34 9.52 -13.88
N TRP A 139 0.45 8.94 -14.68
CA TRP A 139 -0.36 7.78 -14.30
C TRP A 139 -0.04 6.64 -15.25
N GLU A 140 0.29 5.48 -14.71
CA GLU A 140 0.36 4.24 -15.47
C GLU A 140 -1.03 3.61 -15.57
N ALA A 141 -1.40 3.10 -16.74
CA ALA A 141 -2.66 2.39 -16.94
C ALA A 141 -2.57 1.02 -16.26
N GLU A 142 -3.24 0.85 -15.12
CA GLU A 142 -3.38 -0.45 -14.46
C GLU A 142 -4.54 -1.24 -15.09
N GLY A 143 -4.23 -2.40 -15.68
CA GLY A 143 -5.19 -3.43 -16.09
C GLY A 143 -5.65 -3.39 -17.55
N ASP A 144 -6.19 -4.51 -18.01
CA ASP A 144 -6.59 -4.87 -19.39
C ASP A 144 -7.86 -4.14 -19.92
N GLN A 145 -8.37 -3.12 -19.22
CA GLN A 145 -9.50 -2.34 -19.68
C GLN A 145 -9.04 -0.99 -20.24
N PRO A 146 -9.49 -0.57 -21.44
CA PRO A 146 -9.17 0.73 -22.02
C PRO A 146 -9.91 1.84 -21.25
N ARG A 147 -9.41 2.20 -20.06
CA ARG A 147 -9.81 3.44 -19.38
C ARG A 147 -8.96 4.57 -19.93
N MET A 148 -9.60 5.64 -20.36
CA MET A 148 -8.90 6.86 -20.76
C MET A 148 -8.30 7.47 -19.49
N VAL A 149 -7.01 7.30 -19.29
CA VAL A 149 -6.25 7.90 -18.19
C VAL A 149 -5.59 9.15 -18.73
N ALA A 150 -5.96 10.32 -18.19
CA ALA A 150 -5.33 11.59 -18.50
C ALA A 150 -4.01 11.71 -17.71
N SER A 151 -2.90 11.27 -18.30
CA SER A 151 -1.55 11.37 -17.74
C SER A 151 -0.84 12.62 -18.24
N MET A 152 -0.02 13.25 -17.38
CA MET A 152 0.77 14.46 -17.67
C MET A 152 2.21 14.10 -18.07
N ASP A 153 2.40 13.04 -18.82
CA ASP A 153 3.68 12.70 -19.45
C ASP A 153 4.00 13.64 -20.62
N GLU A 154 5.24 13.58 -21.11
CA GLU A 154 5.74 14.50 -22.14
C GLU A 154 4.98 14.39 -23.49
N ASP A 155 4.41 13.21 -23.77
CA ASP A 155 3.69 12.91 -25.02
C ASP A 155 2.16 12.80 -24.80
N SER A 156 1.64 13.38 -23.74
CA SER A 156 0.22 13.25 -23.39
C SER A 156 -0.72 13.71 -24.51
N PRO A 157 -1.59 12.84 -25.03
CA PRO A 157 -2.57 13.23 -26.04
C PRO A 157 -3.66 14.16 -25.47
N VAL A 158 -3.82 14.21 -24.14
CA VAL A 158 -4.83 15.01 -23.45
C VAL A 158 -4.29 16.40 -23.10
N PHE A 159 -3.08 16.47 -22.51
CA PHE A 159 -2.49 17.73 -22.06
C PHE A 159 -1.63 18.41 -23.12
N GLY A 160 -1.16 17.66 -24.11
CA GLY A 160 -0.25 18.17 -25.13
C GLY A 160 1.19 18.35 -24.60
N PRO A 161 2.08 18.91 -25.44
CA PRO A 161 3.47 19.08 -25.09
C PRO A 161 3.67 20.14 -24.00
N VAL A 162 4.72 19.96 -23.17
CA VAL A 162 5.12 20.93 -22.15
C VAL A 162 5.60 22.22 -22.83
N ALA A 163 4.84 23.28 -22.69
CA ALA A 163 5.14 24.59 -23.31
C ALA A 163 6.25 25.34 -22.53
N TYR A 164 6.26 25.22 -21.21
CA TYR A 164 7.26 25.87 -20.35
C TYR A 164 7.36 25.14 -18.99
N LYS A 165 8.60 25.00 -18.48
CA LYS A 165 8.88 24.45 -17.15
C LYS A 165 9.83 25.41 -16.43
N LEU A 166 9.36 25.98 -15.30
CA LEU A 166 10.17 26.83 -14.43
C LEU A 166 10.63 25.98 -13.23
N LYS A 167 11.92 25.76 -13.09
CA LYS A 167 12.53 25.13 -11.92
C LYS A 167 12.52 26.07 -10.73
N LEU A 168 12.41 25.54 -9.51
CA LEU A 168 12.43 26.33 -8.28
C LEU A 168 13.75 27.10 -8.13
N SER A 169 14.89 26.48 -8.38
CA SER A 169 16.21 27.13 -8.38
C SER A 169 16.30 28.31 -9.35
N GLU A 170 15.69 28.19 -10.52
CA GLU A 170 15.61 29.28 -11.48
C GLU A 170 14.69 30.42 -11.01
N ALA A 171 13.53 30.08 -10.45
CA ALA A 171 12.59 31.06 -9.88
C ALA A 171 13.23 31.86 -8.72
N ILE A 172 14.03 31.20 -7.87
CA ILE A 172 14.83 31.83 -6.80
C ILE A 172 15.86 32.78 -7.41
N ARG A 173 16.65 32.32 -8.40
CA ARG A 173 17.64 33.17 -9.09
C ARG A 173 17.01 34.40 -9.76
N MET A 174 15.81 34.28 -10.28
CA MET A 174 15.06 35.37 -10.89
C MET A 174 14.41 36.31 -9.85
N GLY A 175 14.50 36.00 -8.54
CA GLY A 175 13.86 36.76 -7.49
C GLY A 175 12.34 36.69 -7.49
N LEU A 176 11.75 35.67 -8.11
CA LEU A 176 10.30 35.47 -8.15
C LEU A 176 9.77 34.83 -6.86
N VAL A 177 10.59 34.03 -6.20
CA VAL A 177 10.32 33.40 -4.91
C VAL A 177 11.53 33.52 -3.99
N ALA A 178 11.31 33.44 -2.66
CA ALA A 178 12.33 33.52 -1.67
C ALA A 178 13.26 32.27 -1.70
N PRO A 179 14.56 32.41 -1.42
CA PRO A 179 15.38 31.29 -1.05
C PRO A 179 14.87 30.67 0.25
N TYR A 180 15.25 29.39 0.48
CA TYR A 180 14.75 28.63 1.63
C TYR A 180 15.86 27.91 2.38
N GLN A 181 15.58 27.62 3.64
CA GLN A 181 16.34 26.68 4.45
C GLN A 181 15.39 25.68 5.12
N VAL A 182 15.87 24.51 5.44
CA VAL A 182 15.17 23.48 6.22
C VAL A 182 15.82 23.40 7.60
N LEU A 183 15.06 23.72 8.65
CA LEU A 183 15.49 23.65 10.04
C LEU A 183 14.89 22.42 10.72
N CYS A 184 15.74 21.47 11.08
CA CYS A 184 15.34 20.31 11.89
C CYS A 184 15.40 20.66 13.37
N LEU A 185 14.25 20.59 14.04
CA LEU A 185 14.14 20.73 15.47
C LEU A 185 14.30 19.36 16.14
N ASP A 186 15.44 19.12 16.79
CA ASP A 186 15.67 17.90 17.56
C ASP A 186 14.94 18.01 18.91
N ILE A 187 13.97 17.16 19.11
CA ILE A 187 13.16 17.09 20.34
C ILE A 187 13.55 15.81 21.07
N ARG A 188 14.23 15.96 22.22
CA ARG A 188 14.63 14.88 23.11
C ARG A 188 13.70 14.82 24.30
N ASP A 189 12.74 13.93 24.29
CA ASP A 189 11.84 13.62 25.37
C ASP A 189 11.68 12.10 25.45
N PRO A 190 12.40 11.43 26.39
CA PRO A 190 12.43 9.96 26.47
C PRO A 190 11.05 9.33 26.70
N GLU A 191 10.21 9.96 27.53
CA GLU A 191 8.86 9.45 27.83
C GLU A 191 7.95 9.57 26.60
N LEU A 192 8.02 10.70 25.91
CA LEU A 192 7.30 10.94 24.68
C LEU A 192 7.78 10.02 23.56
N TYR A 193 9.09 9.83 23.41
CA TYR A 193 9.65 8.94 22.41
C TYR A 193 9.21 7.48 22.64
N ALA A 194 9.29 6.98 23.86
CA ALA A 194 8.81 5.65 24.22
C ALA A 194 7.31 5.47 23.94
N ALA A 195 6.51 6.50 24.21
CA ALA A 195 5.08 6.48 23.91
C ALA A 195 4.78 6.54 22.40
N LEU A 196 5.59 7.23 21.60
CA LEU A 196 5.45 7.32 20.14
C LEU A 196 5.87 6.02 19.42
N THR A 197 6.74 5.21 20.00
CA THR A 197 7.21 3.92 19.43
C THR A 197 6.34 2.74 19.82
N THR A 198 5.44 2.88 20.79
CA THR A 198 4.51 1.83 21.23
C THR A 198 3.16 1.94 20.51
N GLU A 199 2.26 0.94 20.69
CA GLU A 199 0.88 0.95 20.15
C GLU A 199 0.02 2.12 20.66
N ALA A 200 0.47 2.84 21.67
CA ALA A 200 -0.21 4.00 22.24
C ALA A 200 -0.14 5.30 21.39
N THR A 201 0.56 5.29 20.27
CA THR A 201 0.73 6.45 19.35
C THR A 201 -0.58 7.15 18.96
N GLY A 202 -1.69 6.44 19.00
CA GLY A 202 -3.03 6.96 18.70
C GLY A 202 -3.77 7.62 19.88
N SER A 203 -3.24 7.56 21.10
CA SER A 203 -3.93 8.13 22.27
C SER A 203 -3.90 9.66 22.27
N ASP A 204 -4.95 10.28 22.85
CA ASP A 204 -5.04 11.76 22.96
C ASP A 204 -3.94 12.32 23.86
N ALA A 205 -3.53 11.59 24.89
CA ALA A 205 -2.45 11.98 25.79
C ALA A 205 -1.09 12.08 25.08
N VAL A 206 -0.73 11.06 24.27
CA VAL A 206 0.54 11.06 23.51
C VAL A 206 0.53 12.17 22.46
N ARG A 207 -0.61 12.39 21.78
CA ARG A 207 -0.75 13.50 20.84
C ARG A 207 -0.60 14.86 21.50
N GLY A 208 -1.20 15.03 22.68
CA GLY A 208 -1.06 16.25 23.47
C GLY A 208 0.37 16.51 23.89
N ALA A 209 1.09 15.51 24.40
CA ALA A 209 2.51 15.63 24.76
C ALA A 209 3.38 15.97 23.55
N ARG A 210 3.16 15.33 22.42
CA ARG A 210 3.84 15.65 21.15
C ARG A 210 3.61 17.10 20.73
N LEU A 211 2.39 17.56 20.79
CA LEU A 211 2.03 18.94 20.43
C LEU A 211 2.70 19.97 21.37
N ALA A 212 2.74 19.70 22.67
CA ALA A 212 3.43 20.55 23.65
C ALA A 212 4.94 20.63 23.40
N ALA A 213 5.57 19.51 23.05
CA ALA A 213 7.00 19.49 22.71
C ALA A 213 7.28 20.30 21.43
N VAL A 214 6.42 20.18 20.40
CA VAL A 214 6.51 20.97 19.16
C VAL A 214 6.32 22.47 19.45
N GLN A 215 5.39 22.85 20.32
CA GLN A 215 5.17 24.24 20.70
C GLN A 215 6.41 24.85 21.37
N THR A 216 6.99 24.13 22.33
CA THR A 216 8.22 24.57 23.01
C THR A 216 9.39 24.69 22.01
N GLY A 217 9.56 23.71 21.12
CA GLY A 217 10.56 23.76 20.07
C GLY A 217 10.36 24.92 19.11
N LEU A 218 9.11 25.18 18.70
CA LEU A 218 8.79 26.33 17.85
C LEU A 218 9.13 27.67 18.54
N MET A 219 8.80 27.83 19.83
CA MET A 219 9.10 29.05 20.55
C MET A 219 10.59 29.32 20.63
N ARG A 220 11.41 28.27 20.87
CA ARG A 220 12.87 28.38 20.88
C ARG A 220 13.40 28.78 19.50
N ALA A 221 12.96 28.07 18.46
CA ALA A 221 13.36 28.39 17.08
C ALA A 221 12.93 29.81 16.67
N ALA A 222 11.73 30.26 17.08
CA ALA A 222 11.27 31.61 16.79
C ALA A 222 12.12 32.69 17.48
N ALA A 223 12.56 32.43 18.70
CA ALA A 223 13.48 33.33 19.42
C ALA A 223 14.87 33.40 18.80
N GLU A 224 15.46 32.24 18.47
CA GLU A 224 16.80 32.13 17.87
C GLU A 224 16.87 32.75 16.48
N GLU A 225 15.89 32.38 15.61
CA GLU A 225 15.85 32.81 14.19
C GLU A 225 15.08 34.13 14.00
N ARG A 226 14.46 34.67 15.05
CA ARG A 226 13.67 35.90 15.07
C ARG A 226 12.45 35.85 14.11
N PHE A 227 11.76 34.72 14.08
CA PHE A 227 10.53 34.60 13.30
C PHE A 227 9.44 35.49 13.85
N ARG A 228 8.74 36.19 12.97
CA ARG A 228 7.59 37.03 13.32
C ARG A 228 6.26 36.43 12.87
N ARG A 229 6.25 35.68 11.79
CA ARG A 229 5.04 35.05 11.23
C ARG A 229 5.33 33.59 10.82
N VAL A 230 4.65 32.69 11.50
CA VAL A 230 4.79 31.24 11.28
C VAL A 230 3.47 30.64 10.87
N LEU A 231 3.46 29.87 9.79
CA LEU A 231 2.37 28.99 9.44
C LEU A 231 2.64 27.59 10.01
N SER A 232 1.67 27.02 10.74
CA SER A 232 1.77 25.67 11.28
C SER A 232 0.75 24.74 10.62
N PHE A 233 1.22 23.65 10.01
CA PHE A 233 0.37 22.68 9.34
C PHE A 233 0.14 21.45 10.19
N HIS A 234 -1.15 21.10 10.38
CA HIS A 234 -1.60 19.98 11.21
C HIS A 234 -2.44 18.97 10.42
N GLY A 235 -2.41 17.72 10.84
CA GLY A 235 -3.22 16.65 10.27
C GLY A 235 -4.67 16.65 10.75
N ARG A 236 -4.97 17.31 11.88
CA ARG A 236 -6.29 17.31 12.54
C ARG A 236 -6.70 18.70 13.02
N VAL A 237 -8.00 18.97 12.95
CA VAL A 237 -8.60 20.24 13.39
C VAL A 237 -8.33 20.50 14.89
N ALA A 238 -8.55 19.50 15.74
CA ALA A 238 -8.31 19.61 17.17
C ALA A 238 -6.84 19.94 17.54
N GLU A 239 -5.87 19.48 16.72
CA GLU A 239 -4.45 19.80 16.93
C GLU A 239 -4.13 21.25 16.53
N ALA A 240 -4.73 21.74 15.44
CA ALA A 240 -4.57 23.13 15.02
C ALA A 240 -5.19 24.10 16.04
N GLU A 241 -6.39 23.79 16.53
CA GLU A 241 -7.07 24.54 17.59
C GLU A 241 -6.25 24.55 18.89
N ALA A 242 -5.78 23.39 19.35
CA ALA A 242 -4.96 23.27 20.55
C ALA A 242 -3.60 23.99 20.41
N MET A 243 -3.00 23.97 19.20
CA MET A 243 -1.79 24.75 18.91
C MET A 243 -2.03 26.23 19.07
N ALA A 244 -3.08 26.77 18.47
CA ALA A 244 -3.43 28.19 18.56
C ALA A 244 -3.73 28.61 20.01
N ALA A 245 -4.46 27.80 20.77
CA ALA A 245 -4.79 28.09 22.16
C ALA A 245 -3.57 28.07 23.10
N ALA A 246 -2.61 27.17 22.86
CA ALA A 246 -1.51 26.95 23.80
C ALA A 246 -0.25 27.76 23.49
N VAL A 247 -0.01 28.20 22.26
CA VAL A 247 1.19 28.97 21.89
C VAL A 247 1.38 30.23 22.74
N PRO A 248 0.37 31.10 22.95
CA PRO A 248 0.55 32.28 23.82
C PRO A 248 0.85 31.91 25.28
N VAL A 249 0.23 30.84 25.79
CA VAL A 249 0.46 30.33 27.15
C VAL A 249 1.88 29.78 27.29
N THR A 250 2.37 29.06 26.30
CA THR A 250 3.73 28.51 26.27
C THR A 250 4.76 29.66 26.23
N ALA A 251 4.50 30.67 25.38
CA ALA A 251 5.33 31.88 25.31
C ALA A 251 5.42 32.58 26.65
N GLY A 252 4.28 32.85 27.33
CA GLY A 252 4.24 33.47 28.61
C GLY A 252 5.04 32.73 29.69
N ARG A 253 4.92 31.38 29.74
CA ARG A 253 5.72 30.56 30.67
C ARG A 253 7.22 30.65 30.41
N LEU A 254 7.64 30.61 29.14
CA LEU A 254 9.05 30.74 28.77
C LEU A 254 9.57 32.16 29.06
N ALA A 255 8.72 33.20 28.91
CA ALA A 255 9.06 34.57 29.23
C ALA A 255 9.19 34.80 30.75
N GLU A 256 8.51 34.02 31.61
CA GLU A 256 8.74 34.06 33.07
C GLU A 256 10.16 33.63 33.42
N ASP A 257 10.74 32.66 32.73
CA ASP A 257 12.08 32.14 32.95
C ASP A 257 13.16 32.96 32.21
N ALA A 258 12.86 33.46 31.01
CA ALA A 258 13.81 34.20 30.17
C ALA A 258 13.12 35.35 29.39
N PRO A 259 12.78 36.48 30.07
CA PRO A 259 11.98 37.55 29.48
C PRO A 259 12.67 38.31 28.35
N GLU A 260 13.99 38.26 28.27
CA GLU A 260 14.74 38.87 27.15
C GLU A 260 14.75 37.99 25.88
N ALA A 261 14.49 36.70 26.03
CA ALA A 261 14.52 35.73 24.92
C ALA A 261 13.15 35.46 24.33
N PHE A 262 12.09 35.50 25.13
CA PHE A 262 10.74 35.10 24.70
C PHE A 262 9.73 36.25 24.88
N PRO A 263 8.80 36.43 23.92
CA PRO A 263 7.74 37.43 24.02
C PRO A 263 6.73 37.05 25.12
N PRO A 264 6.20 38.06 25.86
CA PRO A 264 5.11 37.83 26.81
C PRO A 264 3.82 37.39 26.05
N ALA A 265 2.94 36.66 26.72
CA ALA A 265 1.73 36.12 26.14
C ALA A 265 0.87 37.12 25.36
N GLU A 266 0.78 38.36 25.87
CA GLU A 266 0.03 39.45 25.27
C GLU A 266 0.64 40.04 23.99
N GLN A 267 1.85 39.65 23.62
CA GLN A 267 2.50 40.06 22.37
C GLN A 267 2.54 38.89 21.35
N VAL A 268 1.92 37.77 21.67
CA VAL A 268 1.80 36.60 20.79
C VAL A 268 0.39 36.47 20.29
N TRP A 269 0.23 36.52 18.98
CA TRP A 269 -1.04 36.22 18.30
C TRP A 269 -1.04 34.79 17.77
N ALA A 270 -2.09 34.03 18.06
CA ALA A 270 -2.24 32.69 17.52
C ALA A 270 -3.70 32.42 17.21
N GLU A 271 -3.95 31.94 16.00
CA GLU A 271 -5.28 31.59 15.48
C GLU A 271 -5.20 30.32 14.62
N TRP A 272 -6.34 29.77 14.28
CA TRP A 272 -6.42 28.57 13.48
C TRP A 272 -7.50 28.62 12.41
N LEU A 273 -7.29 27.90 11.30
CA LEU A 273 -8.21 27.79 10.17
C LEU A 273 -8.40 26.37 9.68
N TYR A 274 -9.64 26.03 9.31
CA TYR A 274 -9.96 24.79 8.58
C TYR A 274 -11.02 25.01 7.50
N GLY A 275 -11.27 23.98 6.64
CA GLY A 275 -12.05 24.09 5.40
C GLY A 275 -13.48 24.59 5.56
N GLU A 276 -14.13 24.33 6.69
CA GLU A 276 -15.54 24.69 6.92
C GLU A 276 -15.73 26.07 7.57
N HIS A 277 -14.66 26.79 7.91
CA HIS A 277 -14.78 28.17 8.36
C HIS A 277 -15.39 29.06 7.28
N ALA A 278 -16.30 29.96 7.66
CA ALA A 278 -16.93 30.89 6.75
C ALA A 278 -15.88 31.75 6.00
N PRO A 279 -16.09 32.08 4.71
CA PRO A 279 -15.15 32.87 3.93
C PRO A 279 -14.79 34.21 4.56
N SER A 280 -15.75 34.89 5.21
CA SER A 280 -15.54 36.14 5.96
C SER A 280 -14.60 35.94 7.15
N HIS A 281 -14.80 34.87 7.94
CA HIS A 281 -13.93 34.57 9.06
C HIS A 281 -12.50 34.27 8.59
N ARG A 282 -12.34 33.47 7.54
CA ARG A 282 -11.01 33.18 6.97
C ARG A 282 -10.28 34.42 6.54
N ARG A 283 -10.97 35.36 5.87
CA ARG A 283 -10.38 36.66 5.47
C ARG A 283 -9.93 37.47 6.67
N ASN A 284 -10.79 37.63 7.66
CA ASN A 284 -10.45 38.39 8.87
C ASN A 284 -9.19 37.83 9.58
N VAL A 285 -9.12 36.50 9.78
CA VAL A 285 -7.95 35.85 10.38
C VAL A 285 -6.68 36.06 9.54
N LEU A 286 -6.80 36.03 8.21
CA LEU A 286 -5.66 36.25 7.31
C LEU A 286 -5.21 37.72 7.30
N ASP A 287 -6.14 38.68 7.37
CA ASP A 287 -5.86 40.09 7.45
C ASP A 287 -5.19 40.44 8.81
N GLU A 288 -5.62 39.81 9.89
CA GLU A 288 -4.97 39.88 11.19
C GLU A 288 -3.57 39.26 11.17
N PHE A 289 -3.39 38.09 10.53
CA PHE A 289 -2.07 37.45 10.40
C PHE A 289 -1.08 38.33 9.61
N ALA A 290 -1.55 39.07 8.64
CA ALA A 290 -0.73 40.00 7.83
C ALA A 290 -0.47 41.36 8.56
N SER A 291 -1.27 41.71 9.57
CA SER A 291 -1.10 42.95 10.31
C SER A 291 0.15 42.89 11.20
N ASP A 292 0.74 44.07 11.55
CA ASP A 292 1.82 44.17 12.53
C ASP A 292 1.29 44.40 13.96
N PHE A 293 0.04 44.80 14.12
CA PHE A 293 -0.58 45.16 15.39
C PHE A 293 -1.65 44.17 15.82
N LEU A 294 -1.76 43.94 17.13
CA LEU A 294 -2.82 43.09 17.69
C LEU A 294 -4.15 43.85 17.64
N GLY A 295 -5.18 43.28 17.06
CA GLY A 295 -6.53 43.80 16.98
C GLY A 295 -7.00 44.24 15.61
N GLY A 296 -6.20 44.12 14.56
CA GLY A 296 -6.59 44.37 13.16
C GLY A 296 -6.87 45.85 12.80
N PRO A 297 -7.10 46.18 11.54
CA PRO A 297 -7.41 47.53 11.09
C PRO A 297 -8.80 47.98 11.62
N GLY A 298 -8.85 48.94 12.53
CA GLY A 298 -10.07 49.49 13.09
C GLY A 298 -10.20 49.40 14.62
N PHE A 299 -9.26 48.80 15.31
CA PHE A 299 -9.24 48.76 16.77
C PHE A 299 -8.53 50.03 17.29
N GLU A 300 -9.28 51.09 17.49
CA GLU A 300 -8.79 52.29 18.17
C GLU A 300 -8.52 51.97 19.63
N GLY A 301 -7.25 51.84 20.05
CA GLY A 301 -6.90 51.91 21.44
C GLY A 301 -5.80 51.05 22.01
N ARG A 302 -5.16 50.16 21.29
CA ARG A 302 -3.93 49.47 21.73
C ARG A 302 -3.00 49.19 20.54
N ASP A 303 -2.04 50.06 20.32
CA ASP A 303 -0.89 49.86 19.41
C ASP A 303 0.09 48.82 19.99
N VAL A 304 -0.40 47.67 20.44
CA VAL A 304 0.48 46.60 20.87
C VAL A 304 0.96 45.86 19.61
N ARG A 305 2.25 45.96 19.36
CA ARG A 305 2.89 45.26 18.26
C ARG A 305 3.00 43.79 18.61
N ALA A 306 2.57 42.92 17.71
CA ALA A 306 2.79 41.48 17.86
C ALA A 306 4.25 41.16 17.57
N GLU A 307 4.94 40.50 18.49
CA GLU A 307 6.30 39.99 18.27
C GLU A 307 6.29 38.65 17.50
N LEU A 308 5.31 37.80 17.78
CA LEU A 308 5.14 36.54 17.10
C LEU A 308 3.67 36.32 16.70
N ARG A 309 3.45 35.83 15.46
CA ARG A 309 2.16 35.37 14.96
C ARG A 309 2.26 33.95 14.50
N VAL A 310 1.36 33.09 14.97
CA VAL A 310 1.27 31.70 14.60
C VAL A 310 -0.12 31.40 14.04
N LEU A 311 -0.20 31.07 12.79
CA LEU A 311 -1.44 30.63 12.16
C LEU A 311 -1.42 29.11 11.92
N SER A 312 -2.25 28.40 12.67
CA SER A 312 -2.41 26.95 12.55
C SER A 312 -3.45 26.58 11.51
N SER A 313 -3.17 25.60 10.65
CA SER A 313 -4.06 25.25 9.55
C SER A 313 -4.18 23.75 9.30
N VAL A 314 -5.39 23.34 8.91
CA VAL A 314 -5.69 22.01 8.42
C VAL A 314 -6.29 22.11 7.02
N ARG A 315 -5.52 21.78 5.99
CA ARG A 315 -5.93 21.70 4.55
C ARG A 315 -6.50 22.98 3.92
N VAL A 316 -6.63 24.10 4.65
CA VAL A 316 -7.28 25.34 4.15
C VAL A 316 -6.29 26.24 3.42
N LEU A 317 -5.09 26.32 3.94
CA LEU A 317 -4.06 27.16 3.37
C LEU A 317 -3.39 26.50 2.14
N GLY A 318 -3.92 25.40 1.64
CA GLY A 318 -3.44 24.71 0.45
C GLY A 318 -3.63 25.49 -0.86
N GLU A 319 -4.61 26.41 -0.97
CA GLU A 319 -4.89 27.15 -2.21
C GLU A 319 -5.51 28.53 -1.91
N GLY A 320 -5.06 29.58 -2.63
CA GLY A 320 -5.73 30.87 -2.63
C GLY A 320 -5.39 31.85 -1.51
N VAL A 321 -4.38 31.61 -0.66
CA VAL A 321 -4.01 32.53 0.42
C VAL A 321 -2.70 33.23 0.11
N ASP A 322 -2.63 34.57 0.27
CA ASP A 322 -1.38 35.32 0.20
C ASP A 322 -0.60 35.19 1.53
N THR A 323 0.59 34.62 1.46
CA THR A 323 1.48 34.38 2.58
C THR A 323 2.86 35.00 2.40
N ALA A 324 2.95 36.07 1.61
CA ALA A 324 4.21 36.74 1.30
C ALA A 324 4.96 37.24 2.54
N GLU A 325 4.24 37.53 3.63
CA GLU A 325 4.80 37.96 4.90
C GLU A 325 5.23 36.82 5.84
N CYS A 326 5.02 35.56 5.48
CA CYS A 326 5.37 34.41 6.33
C CYS A 326 6.88 34.15 6.31
N ASP A 327 7.51 34.10 7.51
CA ASP A 327 8.96 33.84 7.68
C ASP A 327 9.26 32.34 7.70
N ALA A 328 8.40 31.57 8.38
CA ALA A 328 8.59 30.15 8.58
C ALA A 328 7.32 29.32 8.43
N VAL A 329 7.51 28.06 8.04
CA VAL A 329 6.46 27.05 7.97
C VAL A 329 6.83 25.86 8.84
N LEU A 330 5.99 25.54 9.82
CA LEU A 330 6.14 24.39 10.70
C LEU A 330 5.31 23.22 10.18
N PHE A 331 5.96 22.11 9.93
CA PHE A 331 5.32 20.83 9.58
C PHE A 331 5.05 20.02 10.87
N ALA A 332 4.05 20.41 11.65
CA ALA A 332 3.69 19.74 12.90
C ALA A 332 3.25 18.28 12.68
N ASP A 333 2.59 17.98 11.54
CA ASP A 333 2.26 16.63 11.09
C ASP A 333 2.38 16.53 9.56
N ALA A 334 3.45 15.89 9.08
CA ALA A 334 3.74 15.73 7.65
C ALA A 334 3.12 14.45 7.04
N ARG A 335 1.92 14.07 7.47
CA ARG A 335 1.18 12.91 6.87
C ARG A 335 0.55 13.20 5.51
N GLY A 336 0.76 14.38 4.95
CA GLY A 336 0.27 14.77 3.63
C GLY A 336 0.95 14.05 2.47
N SER A 337 0.34 14.16 1.29
CA SER A 337 0.95 13.72 0.04
C SER A 337 2.15 14.62 -0.33
N MET A 338 3.03 14.14 -1.22
CA MET A 338 4.13 14.97 -1.78
C MET A 338 3.59 16.29 -2.34
N VAL A 339 2.41 16.27 -2.96
CA VAL A 339 1.74 17.46 -3.52
C VAL A 339 1.39 18.45 -2.42
N ASP A 340 0.84 17.98 -1.29
CA ASP A 340 0.48 18.85 -0.17
C ASP A 340 1.74 19.54 0.40
N ILE A 341 2.84 18.79 0.57
CA ILE A 341 4.13 19.33 1.05
C ILE A 341 4.64 20.42 0.11
N VAL A 342 4.64 20.19 -1.20
CA VAL A 342 5.09 21.17 -2.20
C VAL A 342 4.24 22.43 -2.16
N GLN A 343 2.93 22.32 -2.03
CA GLN A 343 2.04 23.47 -1.90
C GLN A 343 2.29 24.26 -0.62
N MET A 344 2.54 23.58 0.51
CA MET A 344 2.92 24.20 1.78
C MET A 344 4.25 24.95 1.68
N VAL A 345 5.26 24.33 1.05
CA VAL A 345 6.56 24.97 0.77
C VAL A 345 6.39 26.19 -0.12
N GLY A 346 5.66 26.06 -1.25
CA GLY A 346 5.40 27.16 -2.19
C GLY A 346 4.80 28.41 -1.54
N ARG A 347 4.11 28.25 -0.39
CA ARG A 347 3.57 29.39 0.36
C ARG A 347 4.63 30.08 1.20
N ALA A 348 5.50 29.31 1.86
CA ALA A 348 6.64 29.87 2.58
C ALA A 348 7.53 30.71 1.64
N LEU A 349 7.67 30.26 0.40
CA LEU A 349 8.54 30.89 -0.60
C LEU A 349 7.93 32.14 -1.26
N ARG A 350 6.66 32.46 -1.05
CA ARG A 350 6.09 33.70 -1.55
C ARG A 350 6.81 34.92 -0.94
N MET A 351 7.15 35.88 -1.76
CA MET A 351 7.72 37.15 -1.30
C MET A 351 7.22 38.30 -2.14
N ARG A 352 7.24 39.51 -1.56
CA ARG A 352 7.01 40.74 -2.33
C ARG A 352 8.23 41.08 -3.15
N PRO A 353 8.08 41.55 -4.41
CA PRO A 353 9.20 41.97 -5.21
C PRO A 353 10.09 43.00 -4.50
N GLY A 354 11.41 42.76 -4.47
CA GLY A 354 12.39 43.68 -3.88
C GLY A 354 12.56 43.57 -2.36
N VAL A 355 11.83 42.70 -1.68
CA VAL A 355 12.03 42.40 -0.25
C VAL A 355 12.89 41.13 -0.15
N GLY A 356 14.12 41.28 0.34
CA GLY A 356 14.98 40.12 0.66
C GLY A 356 14.36 39.32 1.82
N LYS A 357 14.08 38.04 1.59
CA LYS A 357 13.46 37.12 2.54
C LYS A 357 14.14 35.75 2.43
N LEU A 358 14.41 35.12 3.58
CA LEU A 358 14.77 33.71 3.66
C LEU A 358 13.59 32.96 4.31
N ALA A 359 13.03 31.98 3.62
CA ALA A 359 11.93 31.19 4.13
C ALA A 359 12.46 29.97 4.90
N THR A 360 12.00 29.74 6.12
CA THR A 360 12.44 28.59 6.93
C THR A 360 11.36 27.52 7.01
N LEU A 361 11.73 26.30 6.64
CA LEU A 361 10.87 25.10 6.72
C LEU A 361 11.26 24.33 8.00
N ILE A 362 10.40 24.35 9.00
CA ILE A 362 10.68 23.77 10.32
C ILE A 362 10.14 22.34 10.36
N VAL A 363 11.01 21.38 10.65
CA VAL A 363 10.70 19.93 10.71
C VAL A 363 11.02 19.40 12.11
N PRO A 364 10.03 19.06 12.94
CA PRO A 364 10.26 18.43 14.23
C PRO A 364 10.74 16.99 14.05
N VAL A 365 11.83 16.63 14.74
CA VAL A 365 12.41 15.30 14.80
C VAL A 365 12.43 14.84 16.25
N PHE A 366 11.78 13.72 16.57
CA PHE A 366 11.70 13.17 17.92
C PHE A 366 12.76 12.10 18.09
N LEU A 367 13.71 12.31 18.99
CA LEU A 367 14.84 11.42 19.23
C LEU A 367 14.73 10.76 20.62
N GLY A 368 15.14 9.50 20.72
CA GLY A 368 15.29 8.79 21.98
C GLY A 368 16.41 9.38 22.84
N GLU A 369 16.41 9.07 24.14
CA GLU A 369 17.39 9.58 25.10
C GLU A 369 18.85 9.25 24.71
N ASN A 370 19.07 8.04 24.22
CA ASN A 370 20.39 7.53 23.82
C ASN A 370 20.53 7.37 22.30
N GLU A 371 19.58 7.91 21.52
CA GLU A 371 19.66 7.85 20.06
C GLU A 371 20.74 8.82 19.56
N ASP A 372 21.73 8.26 18.82
CA ASP A 372 22.78 9.09 18.25
C ASP A 372 22.16 9.99 17.16
N ALA A 373 22.38 11.27 17.33
CA ALA A 373 21.96 12.26 16.35
C ALA A 373 22.51 11.99 14.92
N ASN A 374 23.56 11.22 14.78
CA ASN A 374 24.18 10.84 13.52
C ASN A 374 23.60 9.54 12.91
N GLU A 375 22.69 8.82 13.60
CA GLU A 375 21.98 7.66 13.04
C GLU A 375 20.86 8.05 12.07
N LEU A 376 21.10 9.03 11.23
CA LEU A 376 20.16 9.58 10.25
C LEU A 376 19.58 8.52 9.28
N LEU A 377 20.36 7.48 8.97
CA LEU A 377 19.97 6.46 8.01
C LEU A 377 18.99 5.43 8.58
N THR A 378 19.16 5.09 9.84
CA THR A 378 18.49 3.94 10.47
C THR A 378 17.26 4.37 11.27
N SER A 379 17.28 5.58 11.82
CA SER A 379 16.19 6.09 12.64
C SER A 379 14.96 6.51 11.80
N ASP A 380 13.79 6.03 12.21
CA ASP A 380 12.50 6.44 11.64
C ASP A 380 12.12 7.89 11.98
N ALA A 381 12.76 8.47 12.99
CA ALA A 381 12.56 9.87 13.39
C ALA A 381 12.76 10.84 12.21
N TYR A 382 13.70 10.55 11.32
CA TYR A 382 14.00 11.36 10.14
C TYR A 382 13.11 11.07 8.92
N GLY A 383 12.10 10.22 9.03
CA GLY A 383 11.18 9.89 7.93
C GLY A 383 10.45 11.10 7.37
N THR A 384 10.03 12.02 8.24
CA THR A 384 9.38 13.28 7.84
C THR A 384 10.34 14.20 7.07
N LEU A 385 11.57 14.34 7.55
CA LEU A 385 12.61 15.10 6.86
C LEU A 385 12.90 14.54 5.47
N ALA A 386 13.06 13.22 5.34
CA ALA A 386 13.30 12.57 4.05
C ALA A 386 12.16 12.84 3.05
N LYS A 387 10.89 12.81 3.51
CA LYS A 387 9.71 13.14 2.67
C LYS A 387 9.74 14.58 2.19
N ILE A 388 10.06 15.53 3.07
CA ILE A 388 10.12 16.96 2.74
C ILE A 388 11.26 17.22 1.74
N LEU A 389 12.43 16.69 2.00
CA LEU A 389 13.56 16.83 1.07
C LEU A 389 13.29 16.14 -0.28
N GLY A 390 12.60 14.99 -0.29
CA GLY A 390 12.16 14.34 -1.51
C GLY A 390 11.15 15.18 -2.31
N ALA A 391 10.23 15.84 -1.61
CA ALA A 391 9.28 16.77 -2.24
C ALA A 391 9.99 18.00 -2.83
N LEU A 392 10.96 18.56 -2.12
CA LEU A 392 11.79 19.68 -2.59
C LEU A 392 12.63 19.26 -3.80
N ARG A 393 13.23 18.07 -3.79
CA ARG A 393 14.01 17.54 -4.91
C ARG A 393 13.22 17.47 -6.21
N ALA A 394 11.95 17.13 -6.16
CA ALA A 394 11.10 17.10 -7.35
C ALA A 394 11.02 18.47 -8.07
N HIS A 395 11.30 19.57 -7.37
CA HIS A 395 11.22 20.94 -7.88
C HIS A 395 12.57 21.67 -7.89
N ASP A 396 13.50 21.25 -7.06
CA ASP A 396 14.86 21.80 -6.90
C ASP A 396 15.86 20.65 -6.72
N SER A 397 16.05 19.86 -7.76
CA SER A 397 16.98 18.73 -7.76
C SER A 397 18.42 19.17 -7.56
N GLU A 398 18.80 20.32 -8.13
CA GLU A 398 20.14 20.87 -8.09
C GLU A 398 20.61 21.16 -6.66
N THR A 399 19.80 21.87 -5.89
CA THR A 399 20.09 22.21 -4.48
C THR A 399 20.10 20.97 -3.59
N ILE A 400 19.15 20.06 -3.74
CA ILE A 400 19.07 18.87 -2.90
C ILE A 400 20.18 17.86 -3.25
N GLU A 401 20.52 17.69 -4.52
CA GLU A 401 21.60 16.81 -4.95
C GLU A 401 22.98 17.35 -4.53
N ALA A 402 23.14 18.67 -4.50
CA ALA A 402 24.36 19.30 -3.97
C ALA A 402 24.60 19.00 -2.47
N LEU A 403 23.54 18.79 -1.67
CA LEU A 403 23.68 18.33 -0.27
C LEU A 403 24.31 16.94 -0.15
N ALA A 404 24.25 16.13 -1.20
CA ALA A 404 24.83 14.79 -1.26
C ALA A 404 26.27 14.77 -1.77
N ASP A 405 26.86 15.91 -2.18
CA ASP A 405 28.25 15.98 -2.64
C ASP A 405 29.19 16.40 -1.49
N PRO A 406 30.10 15.52 -1.03
CA PRO A 406 31.03 15.83 0.05
C PRO A 406 32.04 16.94 -0.29
N ARG A 407 32.32 17.18 -1.57
CA ARG A 407 33.32 18.18 -2.00
C ARG A 407 32.83 19.61 -1.79
N LEU A 408 31.55 19.84 -1.89
CA LEU A 408 30.92 21.15 -1.78
C LEU A 408 30.75 21.63 -0.31
N ARG A 409 30.97 20.75 0.67
CA ARG A 409 30.90 21.06 2.11
C ARG A 409 32.22 21.48 2.75
N ASN A 410 33.33 20.93 2.29
CA ASN A 410 34.63 21.20 2.85
C ASN A 410 35.16 22.62 2.51
N SER A 411 34.53 23.35 1.59
CA SER A 411 34.91 24.73 1.26
C SER A 411 34.56 25.76 2.34
N ARG A 412 33.75 25.42 3.34
CA ARG A 412 33.42 26.36 4.43
C ARG A 412 34.47 26.42 5.54
N SER A 413 35.19 25.32 5.78
CA SER A 413 36.27 25.27 6.75
C SER A 413 37.50 26.07 6.28
N ALA A 414 37.66 26.24 4.96
CA ALA A 414 38.72 27.05 4.38
C ALA A 414 38.38 28.54 4.25
N ALA A 415 37.12 28.92 4.20
CA ALA A 415 36.66 30.32 4.07
C ALA A 415 36.58 31.09 5.39
N ASP A 416 36.41 30.40 6.52
CA ASP A 416 36.40 31.00 7.85
C ASP A 416 37.82 31.21 8.43
N GLU A 417 38.88 30.56 7.86
CA GLU A 417 40.28 30.76 8.24
C GLU A 417 40.99 31.86 7.44
N ASP A 418 40.41 32.34 6.32
CA ASP A 418 41.07 33.35 5.44
C ASP A 418 40.58 34.79 5.59
N VAL A 419 39.73 35.10 6.60
CA VAL A 419 39.29 36.49 6.86
C VAL A 419 40.39 37.33 7.56
N ASP A 420 41.52 36.74 7.94
CA ASP A 420 42.62 37.45 8.70
C ASP A 420 43.95 37.51 7.94
N ARG A 421 43.97 37.45 6.63
CA ARG A 421 45.19 37.74 5.88
C ARG A 421 45.00 38.75 4.76
N ASP A 422 45.65 39.85 5.00
CA ASP A 422 45.83 41.06 4.20
C ASP A 422 46.20 40.80 2.72
N GLN A 423 45.59 41.63 1.89
CA GLN A 423 46.14 42.45 0.78
C GLN A 423 47.47 42.03 0.12
N ASP A 424 47.38 42.15 -1.20
CA ASP A 424 48.45 42.25 -2.22
C ASP A 424 48.88 40.94 -2.89
N ASP A 425 48.32 40.65 -4.06
CA ASP A 425 49.13 40.56 -5.28
C ASP A 425 48.30 40.46 -6.57
N ASP A 426 48.60 41.32 -7.51
CA ASP A 426 48.13 41.30 -8.89
C ASP A 426 48.76 40.15 -9.65
N SER A 427 47.98 39.26 -10.25
CA SER A 427 48.40 38.54 -11.48
C SER A 427 47.22 38.07 -12.31
N GLU A 428 47.25 38.54 -13.55
CA GLU A 428 46.37 38.19 -14.67
C GLU A 428 46.46 36.71 -15.09
N GLY A 429 45.36 36.14 -15.49
CA GLY A 429 45.33 35.11 -16.54
C GLY A 429 44.62 33.80 -16.20
N GLY A 430 43.52 33.54 -16.91
CA GLY A 430 42.97 32.19 -17.08
C GLY A 430 41.47 32.12 -17.19
N GLU A 431 40.94 32.10 -18.43
CA GLU A 431 39.53 31.95 -18.78
C GLU A 431 39.02 30.50 -18.59
N ASP A 432 39.17 29.89 -17.39
CA ASP A 432 38.63 28.56 -17.09
C ASP A 432 37.89 28.49 -15.71
N ASP A 433 37.84 29.61 -15.01
CA ASP A 433 37.33 29.72 -13.63
C ASP A 433 35.79 29.87 -13.54
N GLY A 434 35.06 30.00 -14.64
CA GLY A 434 33.63 30.26 -14.62
C GLY A 434 32.80 29.10 -14.07
N GLN A 435 33.17 27.88 -14.41
CA GLN A 435 32.41 26.69 -13.95
C GLN A 435 32.79 26.27 -12.52
N GLU A 436 34.05 26.40 -12.13
CA GLU A 436 34.46 26.10 -10.75
C GLU A 436 33.95 27.13 -9.75
N GLN A 437 33.92 28.42 -10.10
CA GLN A 437 33.32 29.46 -9.23
C GLN A 437 31.79 29.32 -9.10
N GLU A 438 31.08 28.88 -10.16
CA GLU A 438 29.63 28.61 -10.11
C GLU A 438 29.34 27.38 -9.25
N VAL A 439 30.11 26.33 -9.36
CA VAL A 439 30.00 25.11 -8.52
C VAL A 439 30.29 25.40 -7.05
N VAL A 440 31.33 26.21 -6.74
CA VAL A 440 31.65 26.62 -5.38
C VAL A 440 30.55 27.50 -4.77
N ARG A 441 29.96 28.42 -5.55
CA ARG A 441 28.83 29.24 -5.09
C ARG A 441 27.55 28.41 -4.83
N VAL A 442 27.27 27.44 -5.66
CA VAL A 442 26.11 26.51 -5.46
C VAL A 442 26.35 25.64 -4.23
N GLY A 443 27.57 25.15 -4.01
CA GLY A 443 27.94 24.36 -2.85
C GLY A 443 27.83 25.10 -1.51
N ALA A 444 28.30 26.34 -1.48
CA ALA A 444 28.19 27.21 -0.30
C ALA A 444 26.72 27.57 0.02
N ALA A 445 25.91 27.81 -1.02
CA ALA A 445 24.45 28.03 -0.86
C ALA A 445 23.75 26.75 -0.37
N ALA A 446 24.09 25.58 -0.91
CA ALA A 446 23.50 24.31 -0.51
C ALA A 446 23.81 23.95 0.96
N ALA A 447 25.01 24.24 1.47
CA ALA A 447 25.39 23.97 2.84
C ALA A 447 24.56 24.75 3.88
N GLY A 448 23.93 25.89 3.50
CA GLY A 448 23.02 26.66 4.31
C GLY A 448 21.56 26.20 4.27
N VAL A 449 21.21 25.33 3.30
CA VAL A 449 19.81 24.91 3.08
C VAL A 449 19.30 23.92 4.11
N LEU A 450 20.15 23.08 4.69
CA LEU A 450 19.73 22.11 5.73
C LEU A 450 20.49 22.37 7.02
N ARG A 451 19.75 22.73 8.06
CA ARG A 451 20.27 23.04 9.40
C ARG A 451 19.61 22.15 10.43
N PHE A 452 20.34 21.82 11.49
CA PHE A 452 19.85 21.06 12.64
C PHE A 452 20.06 21.89 13.89
N SER A 453 19.21 21.71 14.90
CA SER A 453 19.38 22.31 16.22
C SER A 453 20.58 21.71 16.99
N GLU A 454 20.99 20.49 16.67
CA GLU A 454 22.23 19.85 17.13
C GLU A 454 23.17 19.61 15.94
N GLU A 455 24.51 19.71 16.16
CA GLU A 455 25.49 19.43 15.10
C GLU A 455 25.40 18.01 14.59
N ARG A 456 25.60 17.82 13.27
CA ARG A 456 25.59 16.54 12.58
C ARG A 456 26.92 16.28 11.88
N ASP A 457 27.34 15.01 11.90
CA ASP A 457 28.46 14.57 11.07
C ASP A 457 28.14 14.76 9.58
N PRO A 458 28.96 15.51 8.83
CA PRO A 458 28.72 15.77 7.42
C PRO A 458 28.66 14.51 6.55
N ALA A 459 29.40 13.45 6.91
CA ALA A 459 29.39 12.19 6.18
C ALA A 459 28.06 11.45 6.36
N SER A 460 27.53 11.39 7.59
CA SER A 460 26.23 10.81 7.91
C SER A 460 25.11 11.54 7.18
N LEU A 461 25.16 12.88 7.12
CA LEU A 461 24.18 13.69 6.42
C LEU A 461 24.24 13.48 4.90
N THR A 462 25.43 13.40 4.33
CA THR A 462 25.62 13.09 2.91
C THR A 462 25.06 11.72 2.55
N GLN A 463 25.28 10.70 3.38
CA GLN A 463 24.73 9.37 3.21
C GLN A 463 23.20 9.37 3.34
N PHE A 464 22.66 10.11 4.29
CA PHE A 464 21.21 10.25 4.46
C PHE A 464 20.55 10.83 3.20
N VAL A 465 21.06 11.94 2.68
CA VAL A 465 20.52 12.56 1.47
C VAL A 465 20.63 11.60 0.28
N ARG A 466 21.78 10.96 0.08
CA ARG A 466 21.96 9.98 -0.99
C ARG A 466 20.99 8.81 -0.93
N LEU A 467 20.86 8.19 0.24
CA LEU A 467 20.19 6.90 0.36
C LEU A 467 18.71 7.02 0.74
N ARG A 468 18.30 8.10 1.42
CA ARG A 468 16.89 8.29 1.82
C ARG A 468 16.12 9.32 0.99
N VAL A 469 16.82 10.21 0.30
CA VAL A 469 16.19 11.28 -0.48
C VAL A 469 16.40 11.10 -1.98
N ILE A 470 17.66 10.82 -2.41
CA ILE A 470 18.00 10.69 -3.83
C ILE A 470 17.65 9.28 -4.33
N ASP A 471 18.02 8.25 -3.59
CA ASP A 471 17.76 6.86 -3.93
C ASP A 471 17.15 6.07 -2.75
N PRO A 472 15.91 6.39 -2.38
CA PRO A 472 15.24 5.73 -1.26
C PRO A 472 14.95 4.25 -1.54
N GLU A 473 14.83 3.85 -2.81
CA GLU A 473 14.67 2.44 -3.19
C GLU A 473 15.95 1.65 -2.92
N ALA A 474 17.15 2.19 -3.19
CA ALA A 474 18.40 1.50 -2.89
C ALA A 474 18.60 1.29 -1.38
N ALA A 475 18.21 2.25 -0.54
CA ALA A 475 18.29 2.12 0.91
C ALA A 475 17.34 1.04 1.44
N TYR A 476 16.07 1.03 0.97
CA TYR A 476 15.07 0.02 1.31
C TYR A 476 15.50 -1.38 0.84
N TRP A 477 16.04 -1.46 -0.38
CA TRP A 477 16.60 -2.68 -0.94
C TRP A 477 17.74 -3.25 -0.08
N ARG A 478 18.74 -2.44 0.25
CA ARG A 478 19.91 -2.88 1.06
C ARG A 478 19.51 -3.36 2.44
N ARG A 479 18.60 -2.65 3.11
CA ARG A 479 18.02 -3.11 4.39
C ARG A 479 17.37 -4.47 4.27
N GLY A 480 16.58 -4.67 3.24
CA GLY A 480 15.93 -5.94 2.96
C GLY A 480 16.92 -7.07 2.69
N ILE A 481 17.94 -6.85 1.89
CA ILE A 481 19.03 -7.82 1.60
C ILE A 481 19.82 -8.16 2.86
N GLU A 482 20.18 -7.17 3.66
CA GLU A 482 20.92 -7.38 4.92
C GLU A 482 20.07 -8.18 5.92
N ALA A 483 18.80 -7.82 6.08
CA ALA A 483 17.86 -8.53 6.92
C ALA A 483 17.64 -9.98 6.45
N ALA A 484 17.49 -10.19 5.14
CA ALA A 484 17.34 -11.51 4.53
C ALA A 484 18.59 -12.37 4.71
N THR A 485 19.77 -11.78 4.54
CA THR A 485 21.06 -12.45 4.73
C THR A 485 21.24 -12.90 6.16
N ARG A 486 20.94 -12.03 7.13
CA ARG A 486 21.04 -12.35 8.56
C ARG A 486 19.99 -13.38 8.98
N TRP A 487 18.75 -13.24 8.52
CA TRP A 487 17.70 -14.19 8.78
C TRP A 487 18.08 -15.62 8.33
N ARG A 488 18.59 -15.73 7.09
CA ARG A 488 19.03 -17.03 6.53
C ARG A 488 20.13 -17.65 7.36
N ARG A 489 21.10 -16.84 7.81
CA ARG A 489 22.22 -17.31 8.66
C ARG A 489 21.72 -17.80 10.02
N GLU A 490 20.82 -17.07 10.68
CA GLU A 490 20.32 -17.40 12.01
C GLU A 490 19.35 -18.60 12.00
N MET A 491 18.53 -18.70 10.96
CA MET A 491 17.59 -19.82 10.80
C MET A 491 18.23 -21.09 10.23
N GLY A 492 19.48 -21.02 9.74
CA GLY A 492 20.15 -22.15 9.10
C GLY A 492 19.42 -22.67 7.85
N ALA A 493 18.57 -21.85 7.23
CA ALA A 493 17.72 -22.24 6.13
C ALA A 493 18.46 -22.20 4.78
N GLY A 494 18.24 -23.20 3.93
CA GLY A 494 18.74 -23.19 2.54
C GLY A 494 17.97 -22.18 1.67
N ASP A 495 16.67 -22.05 1.88
CA ASP A 495 15.76 -21.21 1.10
C ASP A 495 15.28 -19.99 1.90
N LEU A 496 15.08 -18.86 1.22
CA LEU A 496 14.53 -17.63 1.80
C LEU A 496 12.98 -17.72 1.88
N ARG A 497 12.47 -18.52 2.83
CA ARG A 497 11.02 -18.70 3.09
C ARG A 497 10.59 -17.95 4.35
N VAL A 498 10.72 -16.63 4.32
CA VAL A 498 10.34 -15.78 5.45
C VAL A 498 8.80 -15.75 5.59
N PRO A 499 8.25 -15.98 6.81
CA PRO A 499 6.82 -15.81 7.07
C PRO A 499 6.38 -14.36 6.78
N TYR A 500 5.19 -14.15 6.21
CA TYR A 500 4.69 -12.82 5.83
C TYR A 500 4.66 -11.82 7.01
N THR A 501 4.33 -12.31 8.20
CA THR A 501 4.25 -11.48 9.42
C THR A 501 5.58 -11.31 10.14
N TYR A 502 6.69 -11.82 9.59
CA TYR A 502 7.98 -11.74 10.25
C TYR A 502 8.55 -10.33 10.18
N VAL A 503 8.85 -9.80 11.36
CA VAL A 503 9.57 -8.56 11.57
C VAL A 503 10.91 -8.90 12.22
N THR A 504 11.99 -8.27 11.81
CA THR A 504 13.31 -8.49 12.41
C THR A 504 13.32 -8.07 13.88
N PRO A 505 14.02 -8.79 14.77
CA PRO A 505 14.14 -8.42 16.17
C PRO A 505 14.73 -7.02 16.36
N ASP A 506 14.24 -6.27 17.34
CA ASP A 506 14.66 -4.89 17.61
C ASP A 506 16.14 -4.76 18.01
N ASP A 507 16.74 -5.85 18.53
CA ASP A 507 18.16 -5.93 18.88
C ASP A 507 19.09 -6.18 17.67
N TRP A 508 18.57 -6.25 16.45
CA TRP A 508 19.38 -6.33 15.25
C TRP A 508 19.90 -4.94 14.85
N PRO A 509 21.20 -4.66 14.96
CA PRO A 509 21.75 -3.36 14.57
C PRO A 509 21.37 -3.01 13.13
N ALA A 510 21.00 -1.77 12.88
CA ALA A 510 20.64 -1.19 11.58
C ALA A 510 19.39 -1.77 10.88
N ILE A 511 18.91 -2.94 11.26
CA ILE A 511 17.78 -3.65 10.61
C ILE A 511 16.73 -4.15 11.60
N GLY A 512 16.76 -3.70 12.85
CA GLY A 512 15.70 -3.98 13.86
C GLY A 512 14.36 -3.38 13.44
N GLY A 513 13.27 -4.08 13.73
CA GLY A 513 11.92 -3.65 13.36
C GLY A 513 11.61 -3.65 11.86
N HIS A 514 12.49 -4.20 11.00
CA HIS A 514 12.26 -4.24 9.56
C HIS A 514 11.22 -5.32 9.20
N PRO A 515 10.15 -5.01 8.46
CA PRO A 515 9.09 -5.95 8.09
C PRO A 515 9.56 -6.88 6.95
N LEU A 516 10.52 -7.76 7.26
CA LEU A 516 11.20 -8.62 6.28
C LEU A 516 10.22 -9.53 5.52
N GLY A 517 9.18 -10.04 6.19
CA GLY A 517 8.17 -10.89 5.56
C GLY A 517 7.40 -10.16 4.45
N VAL A 518 7.01 -8.90 4.71
CA VAL A 518 6.36 -8.02 3.73
C VAL A 518 7.33 -7.69 2.60
N TRP A 519 8.58 -7.31 2.92
CA TRP A 519 9.60 -6.99 1.92
C TRP A 519 9.84 -8.15 0.95
N VAL A 520 9.97 -9.38 1.43
CA VAL A 520 10.13 -10.58 0.58
C VAL A 520 8.89 -10.83 -0.29
N ALA A 521 7.69 -10.58 0.25
CA ALA A 521 6.45 -10.71 -0.52
C ALA A 521 6.37 -9.65 -1.65
N ASP A 522 6.81 -8.42 -1.38
CA ASP A 522 6.88 -7.36 -2.39
C ASP A 522 7.85 -7.70 -3.51
N GLN A 523 9.05 -8.26 -3.18
CA GLN A 523 9.99 -8.69 -4.22
C GLN A 523 9.40 -9.79 -5.12
N ARG A 524 8.64 -10.73 -4.55
CA ARG A 524 7.92 -11.76 -5.33
C ARG A 524 6.87 -11.13 -6.26
N ARG A 525 6.15 -10.11 -5.77
CA ARG A 525 5.17 -9.38 -6.58
C ARG A 525 5.83 -8.64 -7.74
N TYR A 526 6.93 -7.91 -7.49
CA TYR A 526 7.68 -7.19 -8.53
C TYR A 526 8.29 -8.14 -9.57
N TYR A 527 8.80 -9.29 -9.14
CA TYR A 527 9.29 -10.33 -10.04
C TYR A 527 8.17 -10.90 -10.92
N ALA A 528 7.02 -11.21 -10.33
CA ALA A 528 5.87 -11.73 -11.06
C ALA A 528 5.30 -10.71 -12.06
N ALA A 529 5.41 -9.41 -11.77
CA ALA A 529 5.03 -8.31 -12.66
C ALA A 529 6.09 -8.00 -13.74
N GLY A 530 7.29 -8.63 -13.69
CA GLY A 530 8.37 -8.39 -14.65
C GLY A 530 9.09 -7.05 -14.49
N VAL A 531 8.87 -6.35 -13.34
CA VAL A 531 9.45 -5.00 -13.08
C VAL A 531 10.68 -5.03 -12.18
N LEU A 532 11.08 -6.18 -11.65
CA LEU A 532 12.26 -6.31 -10.81
C LEU A 532 13.52 -6.34 -11.69
N GLU A 533 14.48 -5.49 -11.38
CA GLU A 533 15.77 -5.42 -12.10
C GLU A 533 16.53 -6.75 -12.08
N ALA A 534 17.15 -7.12 -13.21
CA ALA A 534 17.87 -8.40 -13.36
C ALA A 534 18.99 -8.59 -12.34
N SER A 535 19.71 -7.51 -11.97
CA SER A 535 20.73 -7.50 -10.91
C SER A 535 20.17 -7.90 -9.54
N ARG A 536 19.00 -7.39 -9.20
CA ARG A 536 18.27 -7.69 -7.95
C ARG A 536 17.74 -9.13 -7.93
N VAL A 537 17.31 -9.64 -9.08
CA VAL A 537 16.92 -11.05 -9.22
C VAL A 537 18.09 -11.97 -8.88
N VAL A 538 19.25 -11.74 -9.47
CA VAL A 538 20.47 -12.54 -9.24
C VAL A 538 20.88 -12.50 -7.75
N GLU A 539 20.81 -11.32 -7.11
CA GLU A 539 21.17 -11.16 -5.71
C GLU A 539 20.22 -11.92 -4.78
N LEU A 540 18.93 -11.90 -5.04
CA LEU A 540 17.93 -12.65 -4.28
C LEU A 540 18.02 -14.16 -4.51
N GLU A 541 18.32 -14.61 -5.72
CA GLU A 541 18.54 -16.02 -6.04
C GLU A 541 19.78 -16.58 -5.32
N ALA A 542 20.85 -15.78 -5.22
CA ALA A 542 22.02 -16.11 -4.41
C ALA A 542 21.70 -16.28 -2.92
N LEU A 543 20.66 -15.59 -2.42
CA LEU A 543 20.11 -15.76 -1.07
C LEU A 543 19.08 -16.92 -0.97
N GLY A 544 18.87 -17.70 -2.03
CA GLY A 544 17.91 -18.80 -2.03
C GLY A 544 16.45 -18.32 -2.09
N MET A 545 16.18 -17.23 -2.80
CA MET A 545 14.82 -16.72 -2.97
C MET A 545 13.92 -17.72 -3.68
N VAL A 546 12.81 -18.02 -3.05
CA VAL A 546 11.73 -18.83 -3.63
C VAL A 546 10.68 -17.90 -4.22
N TRP A 547 10.69 -17.72 -5.54
CA TRP A 547 9.80 -16.79 -6.23
C TRP A 547 8.32 -17.18 -6.12
N SER A 548 8.04 -18.49 -6.20
CA SER A 548 6.69 -19.01 -6.02
C SER A 548 6.69 -20.19 -5.05
N VAL A 549 6.13 -19.99 -3.87
CA VAL A 549 5.98 -21.05 -2.87
C VAL A 549 5.10 -22.20 -3.41
N GLN A 550 4.10 -21.87 -4.23
CA GLN A 550 3.24 -22.88 -4.86
C GLN A 550 3.95 -23.63 -6.01
N ALA A 551 4.83 -22.97 -6.77
CA ALA A 551 5.63 -23.64 -7.79
C ALA A 551 6.67 -24.56 -7.13
N SER A 552 7.40 -24.09 -6.13
CA SER A 552 8.36 -24.89 -5.38
C SER A 552 7.72 -26.09 -4.67
N ALA A 553 6.54 -25.92 -4.06
CA ALA A 553 5.81 -27.03 -3.46
C ALA A 553 5.30 -28.03 -4.51
N TRP A 554 4.94 -27.56 -5.68
CA TRP A 554 4.57 -28.40 -6.81
C TRP A 554 5.77 -29.20 -7.32
N ASP A 555 6.93 -28.59 -7.54
CA ASP A 555 8.15 -29.23 -8.03
C ASP A 555 8.64 -30.30 -7.07
N THR A 556 8.60 -30.03 -5.76
CA THR A 556 8.88 -31.00 -4.71
C THR A 556 7.91 -32.18 -4.81
N GLY A 557 6.61 -31.92 -4.89
CA GLY A 557 5.58 -32.93 -5.02
C GLY A 557 5.75 -33.79 -6.28
N LEU A 558 6.12 -33.16 -7.41
CA LEU A 558 6.39 -33.88 -8.67
C LEU A 558 7.64 -34.77 -8.60
N ALA A 559 8.71 -34.28 -7.95
CA ALA A 559 9.92 -35.07 -7.74
C ALA A 559 9.62 -36.32 -6.87
N VAL A 560 8.88 -36.14 -5.78
CA VAL A 560 8.45 -37.22 -4.91
C VAL A 560 7.48 -38.19 -5.64
N ALA A 561 6.61 -37.68 -6.53
CA ALA A 561 5.74 -38.49 -7.36
C ALA A 561 6.53 -39.37 -8.33
N ARG A 562 7.60 -38.85 -8.92
CA ARG A 562 8.53 -39.65 -9.76
C ARG A 562 9.26 -40.73 -8.95
N SER A 563 9.77 -40.38 -7.78
CA SER A 563 10.40 -41.33 -6.84
C SER A 563 9.43 -42.46 -6.47
N TYR A 564 8.19 -42.11 -6.11
CA TYR A 564 7.16 -43.11 -5.79
C TYR A 564 6.83 -44.04 -6.99
N ALA A 565 6.61 -43.46 -8.17
CA ALA A 565 6.26 -44.19 -9.38
C ALA A 565 7.41 -45.11 -9.87
N ALA A 566 8.66 -44.70 -9.64
CA ALA A 566 9.83 -45.55 -9.98
C ALA A 566 9.87 -46.83 -9.17
N VAL A 567 9.39 -46.83 -7.92
CA VAL A 567 9.34 -48.00 -7.04
C VAL A 567 8.09 -48.84 -7.27
N TYR A 568 6.93 -48.19 -7.39
CA TYR A 568 5.64 -48.89 -7.45
C TYR A 568 5.11 -49.11 -8.86
N THR A 569 5.77 -48.58 -9.92
CA THR A 569 5.37 -48.67 -11.34
C THR A 569 4.02 -47.99 -11.65
N HIS A 570 3.47 -47.22 -10.72
CA HIS A 570 2.27 -46.43 -10.87
C HIS A 570 2.26 -45.24 -9.90
N PHE A 571 1.48 -44.20 -10.21
CA PHE A 571 1.27 -43.09 -9.32
C PHE A 571 -0.18 -43.06 -8.78
N LEU A 572 -0.53 -44.09 -8.01
CA LEU A 572 -1.85 -44.25 -7.35
C LEU A 572 -1.73 -44.42 -5.83
N PRO A 573 -1.03 -43.52 -5.10
CA PRO A 573 -0.91 -43.61 -3.65
C PRO A 573 -2.26 -43.48 -2.95
N ALA A 574 -2.47 -44.24 -1.87
CA ALA A 574 -3.57 -44.00 -0.94
C ALA A 574 -3.40 -42.66 -0.22
N ALA A 575 -4.51 -42.02 0.20
CA ALA A 575 -4.45 -40.69 0.81
C ALA A 575 -3.60 -40.62 2.09
N SER A 576 -3.39 -41.75 2.79
CA SER A 576 -2.58 -41.83 4.00
C SER A 576 -1.08 -42.02 3.75
N VAL A 577 -0.65 -42.19 2.51
CA VAL A 577 0.75 -42.51 2.19
C VAL A 577 1.62 -41.25 2.37
N ILE A 578 2.70 -41.43 3.14
CA ILE A 578 3.84 -40.55 3.28
C ILE A 578 5.02 -41.22 2.57
N TRP A 579 5.74 -40.51 1.71
CA TRP A 579 6.90 -40.98 0.96
C TRP A 579 7.99 -39.93 0.98
N ASP A 580 9.22 -40.32 1.33
CA ASP A 580 10.33 -39.38 1.50
C ASP A 580 9.96 -38.20 2.43
N ASP A 581 9.32 -38.47 3.58
CA ASP A 581 8.77 -37.49 4.53
C ASP A 581 7.74 -36.51 3.98
N PHE A 582 7.28 -36.72 2.74
CA PHE A 582 6.30 -35.91 2.06
C PHE A 582 4.92 -36.60 2.01
N PRO A 583 3.80 -35.89 2.33
CA PRO A 583 2.45 -36.47 2.33
C PRO A 583 1.92 -36.65 0.91
N ILE A 584 2.57 -37.52 0.13
CA ILE A 584 2.33 -37.72 -1.31
C ILE A 584 0.90 -38.15 -1.62
N GLY A 585 0.27 -38.92 -0.69
CA GLY A 585 -1.12 -39.37 -0.87
C GLY A 585 -2.12 -38.23 -0.85
N VAL A 586 -1.97 -37.27 0.07
CA VAL A 586 -2.79 -36.04 0.16
C VAL A 586 -2.49 -35.14 -1.02
N TRP A 587 -1.22 -34.95 -1.37
CA TRP A 587 -0.82 -34.13 -2.52
C TRP A 587 -1.43 -34.66 -3.82
N ALA A 588 -1.30 -35.94 -4.10
CA ALA A 588 -1.88 -36.59 -5.28
C ALA A 588 -3.40 -36.45 -5.34
N LYS A 589 -4.10 -36.60 -4.18
CA LYS A 589 -5.54 -36.38 -4.08
C LYS A 589 -5.93 -34.95 -4.50
N ASN A 590 -5.18 -33.95 -4.03
CA ASN A 590 -5.44 -32.54 -4.37
C ASN A 590 -5.20 -32.26 -5.85
N GLN A 591 -4.12 -32.82 -6.45
CA GLN A 591 -3.87 -32.66 -7.89
C GLN A 591 -4.97 -33.29 -8.73
N ARG A 592 -5.47 -34.49 -8.36
CA ARG A 592 -6.60 -35.14 -9.04
C ARG A 592 -7.89 -34.32 -8.94
N ALA A 593 -8.14 -33.72 -7.78
CA ALA A 593 -9.32 -32.85 -7.62
C ALA A 593 -9.22 -31.60 -8.51
N ALA A 594 -8.05 -30.98 -8.59
CA ALA A 594 -7.80 -29.82 -9.46
C ALA A 594 -7.90 -30.18 -10.96
N ALA A 595 -7.43 -31.36 -11.36
CA ALA A 595 -7.54 -31.84 -12.73
C ALA A 595 -9.00 -32.13 -13.13
N ARG A 596 -9.77 -32.75 -12.23
CA ARG A 596 -11.22 -33.00 -12.48
C ARG A 596 -11.99 -31.70 -12.61
N LYS A 597 -11.67 -30.71 -11.76
CA LYS A 597 -12.24 -29.36 -11.84
C LYS A 597 -11.90 -28.66 -13.17
N ALA A 598 -10.65 -28.81 -13.65
CA ALA A 598 -10.24 -28.27 -14.93
C ALA A 598 -11.05 -28.88 -16.08
N ALA A 599 -11.25 -30.21 -16.07
CA ALA A 599 -12.05 -30.92 -17.06
C ALA A 599 -13.55 -30.53 -17.01
N GLU A 600 -14.13 -30.39 -15.82
CA GLU A 600 -15.52 -29.96 -15.63
C GLU A 600 -15.71 -28.53 -16.15
N ASN A 601 -14.82 -27.62 -15.76
CA ASN A 601 -14.88 -26.24 -16.21
C ASN A 601 -14.62 -26.08 -17.72
N ALA A 602 -13.76 -26.93 -18.32
CA ALA A 602 -13.57 -26.97 -19.77
C ALA A 602 -14.87 -27.36 -20.49
N ALA A 603 -15.56 -28.40 -20.01
CA ALA A 603 -16.84 -28.81 -20.56
C ALA A 603 -17.93 -27.71 -20.44
N ARG A 604 -17.93 -26.96 -19.32
CA ARG A 604 -18.87 -25.84 -19.14
C ARG A 604 -18.56 -24.69 -20.12
N ARG A 605 -17.27 -24.39 -20.36
CA ARG A 605 -16.87 -23.38 -21.37
C ARG A 605 -17.24 -23.84 -22.79
N GLU A 606 -17.04 -25.12 -23.12
CA GLU A 606 -17.44 -25.69 -24.41
C GLU A 606 -18.97 -25.63 -24.60
N ALA A 607 -19.75 -25.80 -23.53
CA ALA A 607 -21.19 -25.64 -23.53
C ALA A 607 -21.67 -24.17 -23.63
N GLY A 608 -20.74 -23.20 -23.73
CA GLY A 608 -21.04 -21.76 -23.90
C GLY A 608 -21.29 -21.00 -22.60
N GLU A 609 -20.97 -21.56 -21.42
CA GLU A 609 -21.11 -20.88 -20.15
C GLU A 609 -20.04 -19.79 -20.00
N SER A 610 -20.47 -18.53 -19.85
CA SER A 610 -19.56 -17.39 -19.68
C SER A 610 -19.22 -17.18 -18.19
N GLY A 611 -17.97 -16.70 -17.91
CA GLY A 611 -17.56 -16.38 -16.54
C GLY A 611 -17.14 -17.57 -15.68
N VAL A 612 -16.85 -18.73 -16.26
CA VAL A 612 -16.37 -19.92 -15.53
C VAL A 612 -14.96 -19.65 -14.97
N PRO A 613 -14.76 -19.55 -13.62
CA PRO A 613 -13.49 -19.17 -13.03
C PRO A 613 -12.45 -20.27 -13.16
N ALA A 614 -11.23 -19.92 -13.59
CA ALA A 614 -10.10 -20.85 -13.68
C ALA A 614 -9.43 -21.13 -12.31
N ALA A 615 -9.85 -20.45 -11.25
CA ALA A 615 -9.25 -20.61 -9.92
C ALA A 615 -9.39 -22.06 -9.39
N GLY A 616 -8.24 -22.65 -9.03
CA GLY A 616 -8.17 -24.02 -8.50
C GLY A 616 -8.17 -25.12 -9.56
N GLU A 617 -8.03 -24.78 -10.84
CA GLU A 617 -7.75 -25.73 -11.92
C GLU A 617 -6.27 -26.12 -11.95
N LEU A 618 -6.00 -27.33 -12.40
CA LEU A 618 -4.64 -27.75 -12.70
C LEU A 618 -4.31 -27.32 -14.14
N SER A 619 -3.17 -26.65 -14.33
CA SER A 619 -2.76 -26.20 -15.66
C SER A 619 -2.41 -27.37 -16.59
N ALA A 620 -2.53 -27.17 -17.91
CA ALA A 620 -2.24 -28.18 -18.92
C ALA A 620 -0.81 -28.75 -18.78
N GLY A 621 0.21 -27.88 -18.60
CA GLY A 621 1.59 -28.34 -18.42
C GLY A 621 1.80 -29.18 -17.14
N ARG A 622 1.06 -28.89 -16.04
CA ARG A 622 1.11 -29.71 -14.82
C ARG A 622 0.38 -31.04 -14.99
N MET A 623 -0.70 -31.08 -15.77
CA MET A 623 -1.39 -32.33 -16.13
C MET A 623 -0.48 -33.23 -16.98
N GLU A 624 0.20 -32.66 -17.96
CA GLU A 624 1.17 -33.35 -18.81
C GLU A 624 2.35 -33.89 -17.97
N ALA A 625 2.95 -33.08 -17.12
CA ALA A 625 4.04 -33.53 -16.25
C ALA A 625 3.65 -34.71 -15.32
N LEU A 626 2.39 -34.77 -14.85
CA LEU A 626 1.89 -35.92 -14.09
C LEU A 626 1.54 -37.13 -14.99
N ALA A 627 1.11 -36.88 -16.21
CA ALA A 627 0.89 -37.95 -17.20
C ALA A 627 2.22 -38.59 -17.62
N ASP A 628 3.32 -37.83 -17.65
CA ASP A 628 4.68 -38.36 -17.88
C ASP A 628 5.14 -39.28 -16.74
N VAL A 629 4.71 -38.99 -15.49
CA VAL A 629 5.00 -39.87 -14.33
C VAL A 629 4.20 -41.18 -14.43
N ASP A 630 2.92 -41.10 -14.73
CA ASP A 630 2.00 -42.21 -14.91
C ASP A 630 0.80 -41.76 -15.74
N PRO A 631 0.63 -42.23 -17.01
CA PRO A 631 -0.53 -41.86 -17.82
C PRO A 631 -1.90 -42.10 -17.17
N GLY A 632 -1.97 -43.03 -16.21
CA GLY A 632 -3.19 -43.36 -15.44
C GLY A 632 -3.25 -42.72 -14.08
N TRP A 633 -2.54 -41.64 -13.80
CA TRP A 633 -2.46 -41.00 -12.47
C TRP A 633 -3.78 -40.43 -11.95
N CYS A 634 -4.70 -40.04 -12.84
CA CYS A 634 -6.00 -39.48 -12.52
C CYS A 634 -7.15 -40.34 -13.09
N PRO A 635 -7.39 -41.54 -12.54
CA PRO A 635 -8.42 -42.40 -13.05
C PRO A 635 -9.83 -41.91 -12.78
N VAL A 636 -10.79 -42.36 -13.59
CA VAL A 636 -12.24 -42.08 -13.42
C VAL A 636 -12.79 -42.76 -12.18
N TRP A 637 -12.29 -43.96 -11.88
CA TRP A 637 -12.77 -44.79 -10.76
C TRP A 637 -11.98 -44.54 -9.48
N GLU A 638 -12.45 -45.19 -8.39
CA GLU A 638 -11.80 -45.13 -7.09
C GLU A 638 -10.34 -45.60 -7.17
N ILE A 639 -9.45 -44.86 -6.52
CA ILE A 639 -7.99 -45.09 -6.56
C ILE A 639 -7.62 -46.50 -6.10
N GLY A 640 -8.28 -47.01 -5.05
CA GLY A 640 -8.06 -48.38 -4.56
C GLY A 640 -8.43 -49.44 -5.59
N TRP A 641 -9.57 -49.25 -6.25
CA TRP A 641 -10.01 -50.17 -7.32
C TRP A 641 -9.01 -50.17 -8.49
N GLN A 642 -8.64 -49.00 -8.96
CA GLN A 642 -7.72 -48.86 -10.09
C GLN A 642 -6.33 -49.43 -9.79
N ARG A 643 -5.84 -49.22 -8.53
CA ARG A 643 -4.56 -49.78 -8.09
C ARG A 643 -4.60 -51.31 -8.04
N CYS A 644 -5.60 -51.93 -7.39
CA CYS A 644 -5.75 -53.37 -7.35
C CYS A 644 -5.91 -53.99 -8.72
N TYR A 645 -6.69 -53.34 -9.61
CA TYR A 645 -6.83 -53.81 -11.01
C TYR A 645 -5.46 -53.83 -11.73
N ARG A 646 -4.66 -52.73 -11.63
CA ARG A 646 -3.33 -52.67 -12.28
C ARG A 646 -2.37 -53.71 -11.71
N LEU A 647 -2.36 -53.91 -10.42
CA LEU A 647 -1.53 -54.94 -9.78
C LEU A 647 -1.93 -56.35 -10.21
N THR A 648 -3.22 -56.60 -10.31
CA THR A 648 -3.75 -57.88 -10.81
C THR A 648 -3.40 -58.08 -12.31
N LEU A 649 -3.58 -57.07 -13.12
CA LEU A 649 -3.22 -57.11 -14.54
C LEU A 649 -1.72 -57.37 -14.73
N ALA A 650 -0.85 -56.67 -14.00
CA ALA A 650 0.61 -56.91 -14.05
C ALA A 650 0.98 -58.33 -13.62
N HIS A 651 0.33 -58.86 -12.59
CA HIS A 651 0.55 -60.23 -12.14
C HIS A 651 0.16 -61.27 -13.23
N VAL A 652 -0.99 -61.09 -13.88
CA VAL A 652 -1.44 -61.96 -14.94
C VAL A 652 -0.53 -61.83 -16.19
N GLN A 653 -0.11 -60.61 -16.54
CA GLN A 653 0.80 -60.38 -17.67
C GLN A 653 2.18 -61.04 -17.49
N THR A 654 2.64 -61.21 -16.26
CA THR A 654 3.87 -61.95 -15.94
C THR A 654 3.68 -63.45 -15.86
N GLY A 655 2.49 -63.96 -16.19
CA GLY A 655 2.18 -65.39 -16.19
C GLY A 655 1.69 -65.93 -14.86
N GLY A 656 1.37 -65.05 -13.91
CA GLY A 656 0.82 -65.36 -12.60
C GLY A 656 -0.63 -65.87 -12.70
N THR A 657 -1.05 -66.76 -11.83
CA THR A 657 -2.42 -67.25 -11.68
C THR A 657 -3.22 -66.35 -10.74
N LEU A 658 -4.51 -66.13 -11.07
CA LEU A 658 -5.40 -65.36 -10.20
C LEU A 658 -5.60 -66.05 -8.85
N PRO A 659 -5.50 -65.33 -7.74
CA PRO A 659 -5.74 -65.90 -6.40
C PRO A 659 -7.23 -66.26 -6.24
N THR A 660 -7.48 -67.41 -5.60
CA THR A 660 -8.81 -67.92 -5.34
C THR A 660 -9.35 -67.59 -3.97
N GLY A 661 -8.51 -67.03 -3.09
CA GLY A 661 -8.87 -66.70 -1.69
C GLY A 661 -7.95 -65.64 -1.06
N PRO A 662 -8.32 -65.19 0.16
CA PRO A 662 -7.57 -64.22 0.93
C PRO A 662 -6.14 -64.68 1.24
N GLY A 663 -5.18 -63.71 1.25
CA GLY A 663 -3.79 -63.93 1.60
C GLY A 663 -2.94 -64.70 0.60
N GLN A 664 -3.54 -65.16 -0.49
CA GLN A 664 -2.82 -65.92 -1.54
C GLN A 664 -1.90 -65.08 -2.40
N LEU A 665 -2.27 -63.80 -2.59
CA LEU A 665 -1.48 -62.85 -3.33
C LEU A 665 -1.57 -61.46 -2.70
N ILE A 666 -0.50 -61.05 -2.05
CA ILE A 666 -0.36 -59.72 -1.47
C ILE A 666 0.71 -58.96 -2.23
N VAL A 667 0.33 -57.91 -2.93
CA VAL A 667 1.23 -57.07 -3.73
C VAL A 667 1.15 -55.62 -3.23
N GLN A 668 2.27 -55.05 -2.91
CA GLN A 668 2.35 -53.64 -2.40
C GLN A 668 1.41 -53.34 -1.23
N GLY A 669 1.17 -54.32 -0.33
CA GLY A 669 0.27 -54.22 0.81
C GLY A 669 -1.22 -54.43 0.48
N GLU A 670 -1.60 -54.67 -0.76
CA GLU A 670 -2.96 -55.00 -1.19
C GLU A 670 -3.15 -56.49 -1.29
N ASP A 671 -4.12 -57.06 -0.58
CA ASP A 671 -4.55 -58.45 -0.74
C ASP A 671 -5.47 -58.59 -1.92
N LEU A 672 -4.87 -58.96 -3.05
CA LEU A 672 -5.58 -59.11 -4.33
C LEU A 672 -6.59 -60.26 -4.29
N GLY A 673 -6.41 -61.28 -3.44
CA GLY A 673 -7.39 -62.35 -3.26
C GLY A 673 -8.67 -61.84 -2.62
N VAL A 674 -8.57 -61.05 -1.56
CA VAL A 674 -9.74 -60.40 -0.94
C VAL A 674 -10.44 -59.42 -1.92
N TRP A 675 -9.64 -58.66 -2.64
CA TRP A 675 -10.17 -57.70 -3.59
C TRP A 675 -10.94 -58.40 -4.74
N LEU A 676 -10.37 -59.43 -5.31
CA LEU A 676 -11.02 -60.20 -6.40
C LEU A 676 -12.28 -60.92 -5.92
N ALA A 677 -12.24 -61.54 -4.73
CA ALA A 677 -13.42 -62.12 -4.11
C ALA A 677 -14.57 -61.08 -3.98
N GLY A 678 -14.21 -59.84 -3.57
CA GLY A 678 -15.17 -58.73 -3.52
C GLY A 678 -15.74 -58.33 -4.87
N GLN A 679 -14.91 -58.27 -5.94
CA GLN A 679 -15.38 -57.96 -7.29
C GLN A 679 -16.29 -59.04 -7.86
N ARG A 680 -15.95 -60.33 -7.67
CA ARG A 680 -16.75 -61.47 -8.10
C ARG A 680 -18.11 -61.51 -7.42
N THR A 681 -18.17 -61.22 -6.12
CA THR A 681 -19.40 -61.20 -5.32
C THR A 681 -20.25 -59.97 -5.64
N GLY A 682 -19.62 -58.81 -5.93
CA GLY A 682 -20.26 -57.55 -6.20
C GLY A 682 -20.45 -57.23 -7.70
N TRP A 683 -20.35 -58.23 -8.57
CA TRP A 683 -20.28 -58.07 -10.03
C TRP A 683 -21.39 -57.20 -10.61
N ASP A 684 -22.63 -57.37 -10.16
CA ASP A 684 -23.80 -56.60 -10.66
C ASP A 684 -23.75 -55.13 -10.29
N LYS A 685 -22.89 -54.76 -9.33
CA LYS A 685 -22.69 -53.36 -8.88
C LYS A 685 -21.58 -52.64 -9.61
N LEU A 686 -20.80 -53.38 -10.39
CA LEU A 686 -19.72 -52.83 -11.20
C LEU A 686 -20.26 -52.18 -12.47
N MET A 687 -19.61 -51.11 -12.88
CA MET A 687 -19.92 -50.50 -14.18
C MET A 687 -19.57 -51.46 -15.30
N PRO A 688 -20.29 -51.41 -16.46
CA PRO A 688 -20.00 -52.31 -17.60
C PRO A 688 -18.53 -52.29 -18.05
N ALA A 689 -17.88 -51.15 -17.99
CA ALA A 689 -16.47 -51.01 -18.31
C ALA A 689 -15.55 -51.74 -17.31
N GLN A 690 -15.90 -51.76 -16.02
CA GLN A 690 -15.15 -52.50 -14.99
C GLN A 690 -15.33 -53.98 -15.16
N GLN A 691 -16.54 -54.44 -15.43
CA GLN A 691 -16.83 -55.85 -15.75
C GLN A 691 -16.02 -56.32 -16.95
N TYR A 692 -16.00 -55.50 -18.03
CA TYR A 692 -15.23 -55.80 -19.21
C TYR A 692 -13.73 -55.94 -18.92
N LEU A 693 -13.15 -54.99 -18.19
CA LEU A 693 -11.74 -55.01 -17.80
C LEU A 693 -11.39 -56.26 -16.96
N LEU A 694 -12.26 -56.62 -16.00
CA LEU A 694 -12.05 -57.80 -15.18
C LEU A 694 -12.17 -59.09 -16.00
N THR A 695 -13.12 -59.19 -16.93
CA THR A 695 -13.27 -60.32 -17.84
C THR A 695 -12.03 -60.49 -18.73
N THR A 696 -11.42 -59.42 -19.22
CA THR A 696 -10.21 -59.49 -20.08
C THR A 696 -8.99 -60.07 -19.36
N ILE A 697 -8.95 -60.03 -18.02
CA ILE A 697 -7.90 -60.66 -17.20
C ILE A 697 -8.32 -62.01 -16.62
N GLY A 698 -9.46 -62.58 -17.06
CA GLY A 698 -9.93 -63.91 -16.66
C GLY A 698 -10.72 -63.96 -15.36
N VAL A 699 -11.24 -62.80 -14.90
CA VAL A 699 -12.11 -62.74 -13.69
C VAL A 699 -13.56 -62.87 -14.12
N GLU A 700 -14.26 -63.84 -13.59
CA GLU A 700 -15.68 -64.11 -13.87
C GLU A 700 -16.54 -63.85 -12.61
N PRO A 701 -17.84 -63.54 -12.78
CA PRO A 701 -18.75 -63.43 -11.65
C PRO A 701 -18.82 -64.73 -10.84
N ALA A 702 -19.17 -64.58 -9.58
CA ALA A 702 -19.38 -65.73 -8.69
C ALA A 702 -20.58 -66.57 -9.17
N GLY A 703 -20.44 -67.91 -9.27
CA GLY A 703 -21.52 -68.81 -9.56
C GLY A 703 -22.61 -68.82 -8.44
N GLU A 704 -23.86 -69.13 -8.82
CA GLU A 704 -24.92 -69.27 -7.82
C GLU A 704 -24.54 -70.32 -6.77
N GLY A 705 -24.38 -69.94 -5.49
CA GLY A 705 -24.02 -70.82 -4.41
C GLY A 705 -22.55 -71.17 -4.24
N GLU A 706 -21.64 -70.52 -4.98
CA GLU A 706 -20.16 -70.65 -4.81
C GLU A 706 -19.73 -70.06 -3.47
N PRO A 707 -19.10 -70.86 -2.56
CA PRO A 707 -18.56 -70.36 -1.31
C PRO A 707 -17.28 -69.58 -1.58
N ILE A 708 -17.35 -68.26 -1.58
CA ILE A 708 -16.17 -67.40 -1.82
C ILE A 708 -15.54 -67.11 -0.46
N ALA A 709 -14.36 -67.69 -0.20
CA ALA A 709 -13.55 -67.41 0.98
C ALA A 709 -13.16 -65.87 0.97
N GLY A 710 -13.52 -65.16 2.05
CA GLY A 710 -13.18 -63.74 2.22
C GLY A 710 -14.17 -62.73 1.67
N ALA A 711 -15.35 -63.14 1.21
CA ALA A 711 -16.43 -62.19 0.91
C ALA A 711 -16.70 -61.26 2.10
N ALA A 712 -16.76 -59.96 1.84
CA ALA A 712 -17.05 -58.97 2.90
C ALA A 712 -18.35 -59.36 3.63
N ARG A 713 -18.27 -59.62 4.93
CA ARG A 713 -19.43 -59.91 5.79
C ARG A 713 -20.52 -58.89 5.50
N SER A 714 -21.77 -59.36 5.39
CA SER A 714 -22.93 -58.47 5.30
C SER A 714 -22.95 -57.49 6.47
N GLN A 715 -23.65 -56.40 6.30
CA GLN A 715 -23.77 -55.39 7.39
C GLN A 715 -24.35 -56.00 8.66
N ASP A 716 -25.26 -56.97 8.51
CA ASP A 716 -25.83 -57.70 9.64
C ASP A 716 -24.85 -58.68 10.27
N ALA A 717 -24.03 -59.36 9.49
CA ALA A 717 -22.99 -60.25 10.00
C ALA A 717 -21.87 -59.48 10.72
N ARG A 718 -21.51 -58.28 10.23
CA ARG A 718 -20.59 -57.35 10.90
C ARG A 718 -21.14 -56.85 12.24
N TRP A 719 -22.45 -56.53 12.23
CA TRP A 719 -23.14 -56.12 13.45
C TRP A 719 -23.12 -57.24 14.50
N ALA A 720 -23.52 -58.48 14.11
CA ALA A 720 -23.55 -59.63 14.99
C ALA A 720 -22.17 -59.95 15.58
N ALA A 721 -21.10 -59.86 14.80
CA ALA A 721 -19.75 -60.09 15.26
C ALA A 721 -19.28 -59.00 16.28
N ASN A 722 -19.57 -57.72 16.01
CA ASN A 722 -19.26 -56.67 16.96
C ASN A 722 -20.13 -56.73 18.24
N LEU A 723 -21.38 -57.20 18.12
CA LEU A 723 -22.27 -57.41 19.26
C LEU A 723 -21.74 -58.55 20.15
N ALA A 724 -21.26 -59.69 19.54
CA ALA A 724 -20.61 -60.77 20.26
C ALA A 724 -19.39 -60.27 21.03
N ALA A 725 -18.55 -59.42 20.40
CA ALA A 725 -17.41 -58.78 21.05
C ALA A 725 -17.84 -57.87 22.23
N ALA A 726 -18.95 -57.15 22.08
CA ALA A 726 -19.50 -56.33 23.14
C ALA A 726 -20.06 -57.18 24.31
N GLN A 727 -20.70 -58.32 23.98
CA GLN A 727 -21.19 -59.29 24.99
C GLN A 727 -20.07 -59.91 25.76
N GLN A 728 -19.00 -60.39 25.12
CA GLN A 728 -17.82 -60.98 25.74
C GLN A 728 -17.13 -59.95 26.67
N PHE A 729 -16.96 -58.70 26.20
CA PHE A 729 -16.35 -57.64 27.00
C PHE A 729 -17.22 -57.35 28.23
N HIS A 730 -18.54 -57.21 28.07
CA HIS A 730 -19.47 -56.96 29.18
C HIS A 730 -19.50 -58.12 30.19
N ALA A 731 -19.47 -59.36 29.72
CA ALA A 731 -19.42 -60.56 30.62
C ALA A 731 -18.16 -60.60 31.46
N ARG A 732 -17.03 -60.11 30.95
CA ARG A 732 -15.75 -60.06 31.66
C ARG A 732 -15.67 -58.85 32.62
N GLU A 733 -16.03 -57.63 32.15
CA GLU A 733 -15.79 -56.38 32.85
C GLU A 733 -16.98 -55.87 33.67
N GLY A 734 -18.18 -56.41 33.45
CA GLY A 734 -19.42 -55.99 34.13
C GLY A 734 -19.98 -54.65 33.62
N HIS A 735 -19.37 -54.06 32.61
CA HIS A 735 -19.79 -52.79 32.00
C HIS A 735 -19.42 -52.71 30.52
N LEU A 736 -20.04 -51.78 29.75
CA LEU A 736 -19.73 -51.58 28.33
C LEU A 736 -19.05 -50.23 28.07
N ARG A 737 -17.90 -49.98 28.75
CA ARG A 737 -17.11 -48.76 28.68
C ARG A 737 -15.64 -49.01 28.32
N PRO A 738 -15.31 -49.68 27.21
CA PRO A 738 -13.93 -49.88 26.79
C PRO A 738 -13.28 -48.57 26.38
N ALA A 739 -11.94 -48.43 26.53
CA ALA A 739 -11.19 -47.32 25.94
C ALA A 739 -11.34 -47.31 24.42
N ARG A 740 -11.34 -46.14 23.78
CA ARG A 740 -11.53 -45.98 22.33
C ARG A 740 -10.60 -46.86 21.47
N LYS A 741 -9.40 -47.12 21.94
CA LYS A 741 -8.39 -47.95 21.25
C LYS A 741 -8.50 -49.44 21.60
N HIS A 742 -9.46 -49.84 22.46
CA HIS A 742 -9.60 -51.21 22.88
C HIS A 742 -9.98 -52.17 21.73
N VAL A 743 -9.27 -53.25 21.63
CA VAL A 743 -9.50 -54.34 20.68
C VAL A 743 -9.90 -55.59 21.47
N GLU A 744 -11.06 -56.17 21.19
CA GLU A 744 -11.53 -57.41 21.77
C GLU A 744 -11.25 -58.57 20.80
N ILE A 745 -10.84 -59.71 21.33
CA ILE A 745 -10.56 -60.92 20.55
C ILE A 745 -11.69 -61.92 20.81
N VAL A 746 -12.41 -62.33 19.78
CA VAL A 746 -13.47 -63.33 19.82
C VAL A 746 -13.16 -64.39 18.80
N ASP A 747 -13.05 -65.63 19.23
CA ASP A 747 -12.75 -66.80 18.38
C ASP A 747 -11.47 -66.65 17.52
N GLY A 748 -10.48 -65.95 18.05
CA GLY A 748 -9.21 -65.65 17.32
C GLY A 748 -9.25 -64.44 16.38
N GLU A 749 -10.38 -63.80 16.19
CA GLU A 749 -10.55 -62.57 15.42
C GLU A 749 -10.49 -61.31 16.31
N SER A 750 -9.85 -60.23 15.83
CA SER A 750 -9.75 -58.98 16.52
C SER A 750 -10.80 -57.98 16.13
N PHE A 751 -11.54 -57.42 17.09
CA PHE A 751 -12.58 -56.43 16.90
C PHE A 751 -12.21 -55.11 17.58
N LYS A 752 -12.18 -53.98 16.88
CA LYS A 752 -11.93 -52.64 17.43
C LYS A 752 -13.17 -52.17 18.22
N LEU A 753 -13.47 -52.83 19.32
CA LEU A 753 -14.70 -52.63 20.09
C LEU A 753 -14.88 -51.19 20.57
N GLY A 754 -13.81 -50.56 21.09
CA GLY A 754 -13.89 -49.20 21.59
C GLY A 754 -14.30 -48.19 20.49
N ALA A 755 -13.69 -48.30 19.30
CA ALA A 755 -14.04 -47.46 18.14
C ALA A 755 -15.46 -47.74 17.61
N PHE A 756 -15.88 -49.00 17.61
CA PHE A 756 -17.23 -49.40 17.21
C PHE A 756 -18.31 -48.78 18.11
N LEU A 757 -18.15 -48.87 19.44
CA LEU A 757 -19.10 -48.31 20.39
C LEU A 757 -19.13 -46.78 20.37
N ASP A 758 -17.99 -46.12 20.21
CA ASP A 758 -17.90 -44.65 20.07
C ASP A 758 -18.63 -44.17 18.82
N ASN A 759 -18.37 -44.82 17.66
CA ASN A 759 -19.07 -44.49 16.40
C ASN A 759 -20.57 -44.79 16.47
N THR A 760 -20.96 -45.84 17.16
CA THR A 760 -22.34 -46.26 17.33
C THR A 760 -23.12 -45.27 18.19
N ARG A 761 -22.52 -44.74 19.29
CA ARG A 761 -23.10 -43.66 20.09
C ARG A 761 -23.34 -42.41 19.27
N ARG A 762 -22.37 -41.98 18.48
CA ARG A 762 -22.48 -40.78 17.61
C ARG A 762 -23.57 -40.92 16.54
N ARG A 763 -23.87 -42.12 16.11
CA ARG A 763 -24.87 -42.44 15.09
C ARG A 763 -26.16 -43.02 15.65
N ALA A 764 -26.40 -42.84 16.94
CA ALA A 764 -27.55 -43.42 17.65
C ALA A 764 -28.93 -43.19 16.91
N GLY A 765 -29.12 -41.97 16.39
CA GLY A 765 -30.35 -41.63 15.63
C GLY A 765 -30.53 -42.39 14.31
N LYS A 766 -29.47 -43.03 13.76
CA LYS A 766 -29.52 -43.79 12.49
C LYS A 766 -29.59 -45.28 12.69
N LEU A 767 -29.63 -45.77 13.92
CA LEU A 767 -29.71 -47.19 14.25
C LEU A 767 -31.17 -47.64 14.32
N SER A 768 -31.42 -48.90 13.90
CA SER A 768 -32.70 -49.50 14.14
C SER A 768 -33.05 -49.65 15.61
N PRO A 769 -34.34 -49.61 16.01
CA PRO A 769 -34.76 -49.81 17.42
C PRO A 769 -34.20 -51.10 18.03
N GLU A 770 -34.15 -52.19 17.26
CA GLU A 770 -33.67 -53.49 17.75
C GLU A 770 -32.14 -53.43 18.08
N ARG A 771 -31.33 -52.79 17.20
CA ARG A 771 -29.89 -52.66 17.42
C ARG A 771 -29.60 -51.76 18.62
N ARG A 772 -30.41 -50.73 18.82
CA ARG A 772 -30.29 -49.89 20.03
C ARG A 772 -30.62 -50.69 21.28
N ALA A 773 -31.68 -51.46 21.28
CA ALA A 773 -32.06 -52.29 22.41
C ALA A 773 -31.00 -53.35 22.77
N GLN A 774 -30.37 -53.99 21.80
CA GLN A 774 -29.27 -54.95 21.98
C GLN A 774 -28.11 -54.39 22.78
N LEU A 775 -27.63 -53.19 22.45
CA LEU A 775 -26.52 -52.53 23.14
C LEU A 775 -26.96 -51.90 24.47
N ALA A 776 -28.21 -51.42 24.59
CA ALA A 776 -28.74 -50.92 25.86
C ALA A 776 -28.86 -52.03 26.88
N ALA A 777 -29.24 -53.26 26.49
CA ALA A 777 -29.26 -54.44 27.34
C ALA A 777 -27.87 -54.83 27.93
N LEU A 778 -26.80 -54.41 27.27
CA LEU A 778 -25.41 -54.56 27.73
C LEU A 778 -24.90 -53.33 28.52
N GLY A 779 -25.78 -52.39 28.88
CA GLY A 779 -25.42 -51.21 29.67
C GLY A 779 -24.81 -50.07 28.86
N LEU A 780 -25.00 -50.01 27.53
CA LEU A 780 -24.60 -48.84 26.74
C LEU A 780 -25.53 -47.68 26.99
N GLU A 781 -25.03 -46.63 27.66
CA GLU A 781 -25.77 -45.39 27.85
C GLU A 781 -25.77 -44.56 26.53
N TRP A 782 -26.96 -44.21 26.08
CA TRP A 782 -27.16 -43.29 24.95
C TRP A 782 -27.13 -41.86 25.48
N ALA A 783 -26.48 -40.93 24.78
CA ALA A 783 -26.59 -39.52 25.10
C ALA A 783 -28.08 -39.13 25.08
N GLN A 784 -28.57 -38.54 26.15
CA GLN A 784 -29.92 -37.96 26.17
C GLN A 784 -30.04 -36.96 25.06
N GLU A 785 -31.07 -37.02 24.25
CA GLU A 785 -31.44 -35.96 23.30
C GLU A 785 -31.80 -34.75 24.17
N GLY A 786 -30.78 -33.94 24.48
CA GLY A 786 -30.91 -32.67 25.14
C GLY A 786 -31.63 -31.71 24.18
N GLY A 787 -32.79 -31.21 24.57
CA GLY A 787 -33.60 -30.30 23.77
C GLY A 787 -32.99 -28.94 23.57
N ALA A 788 -33.48 -28.30 22.53
CA ALA A 788 -33.41 -26.96 21.99
C ALA A 788 -32.20 -26.65 21.11
#